data_c3777e3c8a36141f6a9ecc21b057e505
#
_entry.id   c3777e3c8a36141f6a9ecc21b057e505
#
_cell.length_a   1.000
_cell.length_b   1.000
_cell.length_c   1.000
_cell.angle_alpha   90.00
_cell.angle_beta   90.00
_cell.angle_gamma   90.00
#
_symmetry.space_group_name_H-M   'P 1'
#
loop_
_entity.id
_entity.type
_entity.pdbx_description
1 polymer ?
#
loop_
_entity_poly.entity_id
_entity_poly.type
_entity_poly.pdbx_seq_one_letter_code
_entity_poly.pdbx_strand_id
1 'polypeptide(L)'
;MQTEIFIKGARENNLKNIDVTIPRDKLVVLTGLSGSGKSSLAFDTIYAEGQRRYVESLSSYARMFLGQMDKPDVDYIEGLSPAISIDQKTTSKNPRSTVGTVTEIYDYLRLLWARVGTPHCPHCGKEIRRQTVDQIIDQILALPEGTRIQVMAPVVRGRKGEHAKVLEDARRSGFVRARVDGNMYELSEDISLEKNLKHRIDIVVDRLIVRPDIAGRLTDSVETASNLANGLVTVNLLREERDITFSQNYACDDCGISIEELTPRLFSFNSPFGACPTCTGLGLQLKADPALIIPDGSKSILEGAITATGWASIRSDGISRMYFEALSKKYRFSLTQPYDSLSDEVKNVILYGTGGEKLELHYDQPRGKGVLYQAFEGICNNLERRYQETQSDASKKEIEGLMTPCPCPACQGKRLRPEALAVTVGGKSIYDATTLPVDDALAFFDHLDLTGNQQIIAAQILKEIHARLGFLQSVGLSYLTLSRASGTLSGGESQRIRLATQIGSSLMGVLYILDEPSIGLHQRDNDKLLATLQRLRDLGNTLIVVEHDEDTMRAADYLIDIGPGAGALGGQVVACGTPEEVMANPDSLTGQYLSGKRTIPLPAQRRRGNGRLLTVRGARENNLKHIDVSIPLGTFTCVTGVSGSGKSSLINEVLFKALGAQLNRMKVRPGKHDAIEGMEQLDKVIAIDQSPIGRTPRSNPATYTNLFNLIRDLFASTPDAKARGYGPGRFSFNTKGGRCEACGGDGMLKIEMHFLADVYVPCEICRGKRYNRETLEVRYKGKNIADVLDMTVDEAWEFFSAVPAICDKLTTLRDVGLGYVKLGQPSTTLSGGEAQRVKLATELSRRATGRTVYILDEPTTGLHADDVRKLLEVLQRLTDGGNTVLVIEHNLDVIKCADYIIDLGPEGGVGGGTVVACGTPEEIAACPASYTGQYLKKYLK
;
A
#
# COMPACT_ATOMS: atom_id res chain seq x y z
N MET A 1 9.29 42.22 -9.11
CA MET A 1 9.24 40.72 -9.09
C MET A 1 8.63 40.29 -10.41
N GLN A 2 9.15 39.26 -11.05
CA GLN A 2 8.49 38.70 -12.24
C GLN A 2 7.10 38.18 -11.84
N THR A 3 6.06 38.59 -12.55
CA THR A 3 4.65 38.26 -12.26
C THR A 3 4.19 37.04 -13.04
N GLU A 4 5.02 36.54 -13.95
CA GLU A 4 4.69 35.47 -14.88
C GLU A 4 5.86 34.48 -15.04
N ILE A 5 5.53 33.25 -15.38
CA ILE A 5 6.45 32.23 -15.87
C ILE A 5 6.29 32.21 -17.39
N PHE A 6 7.35 32.51 -18.14
CA PHE A 6 7.34 32.50 -19.60
C PHE A 6 8.13 31.30 -20.12
N ILE A 7 7.48 30.49 -20.93
CA ILE A 7 8.03 29.30 -21.58
C ILE A 7 8.08 29.55 -23.06
N LYS A 8 9.25 29.38 -23.67
CA LYS A 8 9.44 29.56 -25.10
C LYS A 8 9.92 28.29 -25.76
N GLY A 9 9.21 27.89 -26.84
CA GLY A 9 9.65 26.83 -27.72
C GLY A 9 9.62 25.44 -27.07
N ALA A 10 8.61 25.10 -26.30
CA ALA A 10 8.49 23.77 -25.71
C ALA A 10 8.15 22.70 -26.76
N ARG A 11 9.00 21.66 -26.85
CA ARG A 11 8.92 20.58 -27.86
C ARG A 11 8.98 19.17 -27.28
N GLU A 12 8.88 19.07 -25.94
CA GLU A 12 8.95 17.78 -25.27
C GLU A 12 7.80 16.84 -25.69
N ASN A 13 8.11 15.61 -26.01
CA ASN A 13 7.16 14.57 -26.47
C ASN A 13 6.33 15.02 -27.70
N ASN A 14 5.04 15.31 -27.51
CA ASN A 14 4.13 15.71 -28.58
C ASN A 14 3.88 17.23 -28.68
N LEU A 15 4.55 18.04 -27.84
CA LEU A 15 4.42 19.49 -27.89
C LEU A 15 4.98 20.08 -29.19
N LYS A 16 4.24 20.99 -29.82
CA LYS A 16 4.53 21.53 -31.15
C LYS A 16 5.18 22.91 -31.09
N ASN A 17 6.34 23.02 -30.43
CA ASN A 17 7.09 24.26 -30.32
C ASN A 17 6.21 25.42 -29.79
N ILE A 18 5.57 25.17 -28.62
CA ILE A 18 4.61 26.11 -28.07
C ILE A 18 5.28 27.14 -27.16
N ASP A 19 4.75 28.36 -27.23
CA ASP A 19 5.05 29.44 -26.29
C ASP A 19 3.89 29.57 -25.30
N VAL A 20 4.16 29.64 -23.98
CA VAL A 20 3.15 29.67 -22.94
C VAL A 20 3.53 30.65 -21.85
N THR A 21 2.58 31.50 -21.46
CA THR A 21 2.72 32.39 -20.31
C THR A 21 1.79 31.92 -19.19
N ILE A 22 2.35 31.74 -18.00
CA ILE A 22 1.64 31.26 -16.81
C ILE A 22 1.73 32.34 -15.73
N PRO A 23 0.59 32.87 -15.22
CA PRO A 23 0.62 33.86 -14.15
C PRO A 23 1.10 33.22 -12.84
N ARG A 24 1.94 33.96 -12.08
CA ARG A 24 2.41 33.53 -10.76
C ARG A 24 1.38 33.84 -9.68
N ASP A 25 1.53 33.14 -8.54
CA ASP A 25 0.68 33.30 -7.36
C ASP A 25 -0.82 33.08 -7.67
N LYS A 26 -1.08 32.15 -8.59
CA LYS A 26 -2.39 31.76 -9.09
C LYS A 26 -2.59 30.25 -9.09
N LEU A 27 -3.85 29.84 -9.08
CA LEU A 27 -4.27 28.46 -9.35
C LEU A 27 -4.48 28.33 -10.87
N VAL A 28 -3.53 27.70 -11.56
CA VAL A 28 -3.54 27.48 -13.01
C VAL A 28 -3.88 26.03 -13.28
N VAL A 29 -4.91 25.79 -14.11
CA VAL A 29 -5.31 24.44 -14.49
C VAL A 29 -4.95 24.17 -15.95
N LEU A 30 -4.20 23.07 -16.16
CA LEU A 30 -3.92 22.53 -17.49
C LEU A 30 -4.97 21.47 -17.82
N THR A 31 -5.71 21.67 -18.89
CA THR A 31 -6.79 20.78 -19.32
C THR A 31 -6.67 20.39 -20.78
N GLY A 32 -7.55 19.53 -21.29
CA GLY A 32 -7.56 19.00 -22.65
C GLY A 32 -7.72 17.49 -22.71
N LEU A 33 -7.83 16.92 -23.91
CA LEU A 33 -8.01 15.48 -24.13
C LEU A 33 -6.88 14.63 -23.52
N SER A 34 -7.17 13.37 -23.18
CA SER A 34 -6.13 12.42 -22.79
C SER A 34 -5.09 12.28 -23.92
N GLY A 35 -3.79 12.36 -23.56
CA GLY A 35 -2.69 12.34 -24.55
C GLY A 35 -2.50 13.63 -25.34
N SER A 36 -3.13 14.77 -24.99
CA SER A 36 -2.95 16.05 -25.67
C SER A 36 -1.61 16.74 -25.41
N GLY A 37 -0.86 16.36 -24.37
CA GLY A 37 0.44 16.95 -24.02
C GLY A 37 0.47 17.72 -22.68
N LYS A 38 -0.59 17.65 -21.87
CA LYS A 38 -0.68 18.32 -20.56
C LYS A 38 0.47 17.94 -19.63
N SER A 39 0.67 16.64 -19.44
CA SER A 39 1.73 16.13 -18.55
C SER A 39 3.11 16.43 -19.12
N SER A 40 3.27 16.44 -20.46
CA SER A 40 4.53 16.82 -21.12
C SER A 40 4.90 18.28 -20.84
N LEU A 41 3.92 19.18 -20.80
CA LEU A 41 4.17 20.57 -20.43
C LEU A 41 4.43 20.71 -18.91
N ALA A 42 3.57 20.13 -18.06
CA ALA A 42 3.65 20.27 -16.61
C ALA A 42 4.89 19.60 -15.99
N PHE A 43 5.08 18.32 -16.29
CA PHE A 43 6.10 17.47 -15.63
C PHE A 43 7.39 17.37 -16.44
N ASP A 44 7.29 17.03 -17.74
CA ASP A 44 8.48 16.76 -18.55
C ASP A 44 9.18 18.07 -18.98
N THR A 45 8.48 19.23 -18.96
CA THR A 45 9.05 20.53 -19.31
C THR A 45 9.24 21.42 -18.07
N ILE A 46 8.16 21.86 -17.40
CA ILE A 46 8.24 22.88 -16.33
C ILE A 46 8.90 22.32 -15.08
N TYR A 47 8.42 21.19 -14.58
CA TYR A 47 8.98 20.57 -13.38
C TYR A 47 10.41 20.09 -13.62
N ALA A 48 10.68 19.42 -14.75
CA ALA A 48 12.01 18.91 -15.10
C ALA A 48 13.05 20.03 -15.13
N GLU A 49 12.73 21.18 -15.75
CA GLU A 49 13.63 22.34 -15.78
C GLU A 49 13.79 22.98 -14.39
N GLY A 50 12.71 23.11 -13.62
CA GLY A 50 12.77 23.64 -12.25
C GLY A 50 13.65 22.78 -11.35
N GLN A 51 13.51 21.46 -11.41
CA GLN A 51 14.31 20.51 -10.66
C GLN A 51 15.77 20.49 -11.14
N ARG A 52 16.00 20.53 -12.45
CA ARG A 52 17.35 20.62 -13.02
C ARG A 52 18.11 21.85 -12.48
N ARG A 53 17.49 23.03 -12.50
CA ARG A 53 18.09 24.27 -11.95
C ARG A 53 18.34 24.18 -10.46
N TYR A 54 17.43 23.55 -9.71
CA TYR A 54 17.62 23.33 -8.28
C TYR A 54 18.83 22.42 -8.02
N VAL A 55 18.94 21.29 -8.72
CA VAL A 55 20.07 20.35 -8.60
C VAL A 55 21.38 21.02 -9.00
N GLU A 56 21.39 21.84 -10.07
CA GLU A 56 22.56 22.61 -10.48
C GLU A 56 23.05 23.65 -9.45
N SER A 57 22.14 24.16 -8.63
CA SER A 57 22.48 25.10 -7.53
C SER A 57 23.15 24.43 -6.33
N LEU A 58 23.07 23.08 -6.25
CA LEU A 58 23.65 22.30 -5.15
C LEU A 58 25.16 22.11 -5.32
N SER A 59 25.84 21.71 -4.23
CA SER A 59 27.28 21.41 -4.25
C SER A 59 27.60 20.27 -5.23
N SER A 60 28.82 20.25 -5.77
CA SER A 60 29.29 19.19 -6.67
C SER A 60 29.14 17.79 -6.07
N TYR A 61 29.31 17.65 -4.76
CA TYR A 61 29.12 16.40 -4.03
C TYR A 61 27.64 15.94 -4.04
N ALA A 62 26.70 16.84 -3.74
CA ALA A 62 25.27 16.54 -3.79
C ALA A 62 24.80 16.18 -5.20
N ARG A 63 25.30 16.87 -6.24
CA ARG A 63 25.00 16.57 -7.65
C ARG A 63 25.48 15.17 -8.06
N MET A 64 26.60 14.70 -7.54
CA MET A 64 27.11 13.36 -7.84
C MET A 64 26.18 12.25 -7.32
N PHE A 65 25.46 12.50 -6.20
CA PHE A 65 24.47 11.55 -5.66
C PHE A 65 23.11 11.62 -6.34
N LEU A 66 22.68 12.83 -6.74
CA LEU A 66 21.36 13.04 -7.35
C LEU A 66 21.31 12.72 -8.85
N GLY A 67 22.49 12.57 -9.47
CA GLY A 67 22.61 12.36 -10.90
C GLY A 67 22.48 13.67 -11.69
N GLN A 68 22.89 13.62 -12.95
CA GLN A 68 22.72 14.72 -13.91
C GLN A 68 21.35 14.54 -14.55
N MET A 69 20.51 15.58 -14.50
CA MET A 69 19.20 15.57 -15.17
C MET A 69 19.36 16.10 -16.59
N ASP A 70 18.69 15.43 -17.52
CA ASP A 70 18.64 15.89 -18.90
C ASP A 70 17.88 17.22 -18.98
N LYS A 71 18.36 18.10 -19.86
CA LYS A 71 17.66 19.35 -20.15
C LYS A 71 16.44 19.03 -21.01
N PRO A 72 15.23 19.47 -20.59
CA PRO A 72 14.04 19.29 -21.44
C PRO A 72 14.20 20.05 -22.77
N ASP A 73 13.53 19.56 -23.82
CA ASP A 73 13.52 20.19 -25.12
C ASP A 73 12.66 21.46 -25.13
N VAL A 74 13.29 22.54 -24.68
CA VAL A 74 12.69 23.88 -24.58
C VAL A 74 13.79 24.91 -24.86
N ASP A 75 13.45 26.02 -25.51
CA ASP A 75 14.42 27.07 -25.78
C ASP A 75 14.86 27.72 -24.46
N TYR A 76 13.93 28.28 -23.71
CA TYR A 76 14.18 28.78 -22.34
C TYR A 76 12.87 28.90 -21.53
N ILE A 77 13.02 28.93 -20.21
CA ILE A 77 11.94 29.24 -19.25
C ILE A 77 12.42 30.33 -18.31
N GLU A 78 11.65 31.40 -18.18
CA GLU A 78 11.89 32.49 -17.23
C GLU A 78 10.86 32.46 -16.09
N GLY A 79 11.22 33.06 -14.94
CA GLY A 79 10.30 33.24 -13.82
C GLY A 79 10.03 31.99 -12.98
N LEU A 80 10.76 30.88 -13.19
CA LEU A 80 10.58 29.66 -12.39
C LEU A 80 10.96 29.89 -10.91
N SER A 81 10.07 29.48 -10.02
CA SER A 81 10.34 29.26 -8.59
C SER A 81 10.83 27.81 -8.35
N PRO A 82 11.38 27.50 -7.16
CA PRO A 82 11.61 26.12 -6.77
C PRO A 82 10.34 25.27 -6.97
N ALA A 83 10.46 24.18 -7.71
CA ALA A 83 9.32 23.38 -8.12
C ALA A 83 9.18 22.09 -7.27
N ILE A 84 7.96 21.79 -6.84
CA ILE A 84 7.59 20.56 -6.13
C ILE A 84 6.52 19.85 -6.94
N SER A 85 6.76 18.58 -7.26
CA SER A 85 5.80 17.71 -7.95
C SER A 85 5.05 16.82 -6.97
N ILE A 86 3.75 16.72 -7.16
CA ILE A 86 2.87 15.79 -6.45
C ILE A 86 2.16 14.93 -7.50
N ASP A 87 2.88 13.90 -7.95
CA ASP A 87 2.40 12.97 -8.97
C ASP A 87 1.58 11.81 -8.36
N GLN A 88 0.85 11.12 -9.21
CA GLN A 88 0.03 9.97 -8.85
C GLN A 88 0.86 8.69 -8.64
N LYS A 89 2.12 8.65 -9.13
CA LYS A 89 2.93 7.43 -9.16
C LYS A 89 3.45 7.05 -7.77
N THR A 90 3.29 5.77 -7.46
CA THR A 90 3.92 4.98 -6.41
C THR A 90 3.44 5.18 -4.98
N THR A 91 2.48 4.36 -4.57
CA THR A 91 2.41 3.91 -3.19
C THR A 91 3.72 3.19 -2.85
N SER A 92 4.38 3.61 -1.77
CA SER A 92 5.56 2.90 -1.27
C SER A 92 5.18 1.45 -0.95
N LYS A 93 5.82 0.49 -1.61
CA LYS A 93 5.63 -0.95 -1.33
C LYS A 93 6.37 -1.41 -0.08
N ASN A 94 7.01 -0.49 0.64
CA ASN A 94 7.69 -0.82 1.88
C ASN A 94 6.67 -1.18 2.97
N PRO A 95 6.64 -2.42 3.47
CA PRO A 95 5.66 -2.87 4.47
C PRO A 95 5.81 -2.17 5.83
N ARG A 96 6.91 -1.45 6.05
CA ARG A 96 7.15 -0.67 7.25
C ARG A 96 6.60 0.75 7.18
N SER A 97 6.31 1.27 5.99
CA SER A 97 5.74 2.61 5.82
C SER A 97 4.27 2.63 6.23
N THR A 98 3.90 3.60 7.06
CA THR A 98 2.53 3.86 7.49
C THR A 98 2.15 5.31 7.20
N VAL A 99 0.87 5.65 7.25
CA VAL A 99 0.40 7.03 7.15
C VAL A 99 1.17 7.91 8.13
N GLY A 100 1.27 7.51 9.40
CA GLY A 100 1.98 8.28 10.44
C GLY A 100 3.45 8.51 10.15
N THR A 101 4.15 7.55 9.51
CA THR A 101 5.58 7.72 9.17
C THR A 101 5.79 8.57 7.91
N VAL A 102 4.88 8.47 6.93
CA VAL A 102 4.97 9.28 5.70
C VAL A 102 4.64 10.75 5.97
N THR A 103 3.74 11.02 6.91
CA THR A 103 3.36 12.38 7.34
C THR A 103 4.26 12.94 8.42
N GLU A 104 5.27 12.20 8.86
CA GLU A 104 6.16 12.54 9.97
C GLU A 104 5.46 12.71 11.33
N ILE A 105 4.13 12.54 11.41
CA ILE A 105 3.38 12.64 12.66
C ILE A 105 3.90 11.63 13.68
N TYR A 106 4.27 10.43 13.24
CA TYR A 106 4.80 9.39 14.11
C TYR A 106 6.09 9.80 14.81
N ASP A 107 6.91 10.66 14.23
CA ASP A 107 8.14 11.17 14.85
C ASP A 107 7.82 12.10 16.01
N TYR A 108 6.81 12.96 15.88
CA TYR A 108 6.32 13.80 16.96
C TYR A 108 5.63 12.97 18.07
N LEU A 109 4.89 11.92 17.69
CA LEU A 109 4.30 11.00 18.68
C LEU A 109 5.38 10.30 19.51
N ARG A 110 6.43 9.78 18.85
CA ARG A 110 7.57 9.17 19.57
C ARG A 110 8.23 10.13 20.54
N LEU A 111 8.37 11.40 20.14
CA LEU A 111 8.91 12.46 20.99
C LEU A 111 7.96 12.75 22.16
N LEU A 112 6.66 12.86 21.93
CA LEU A 112 5.66 13.08 22.96
C LEU A 112 5.66 11.97 24.02
N TRP A 113 5.56 10.69 23.58
CA TRP A 113 5.58 9.54 24.48
C TRP A 113 6.88 9.42 25.28
N ALA A 114 8.01 9.79 24.66
CA ALA A 114 9.29 9.78 25.35
C ALA A 114 9.44 10.88 26.42
N ARG A 115 8.75 12.02 26.26
CA ARG A 115 8.93 13.19 27.14
C ARG A 115 7.86 13.32 28.23
N VAL A 116 6.61 12.97 27.92
CA VAL A 116 5.49 13.11 28.86
C VAL A 116 4.79 11.80 29.17
N GLY A 117 5.22 10.69 28.59
CA GLY A 117 4.63 9.38 28.78
C GLY A 117 4.83 8.82 30.18
N THR A 118 3.79 8.20 30.73
CA THR A 118 3.80 7.51 32.00
C THR A 118 4.05 6.02 31.76
N PRO A 119 5.19 5.46 32.20
CA PRO A 119 5.48 4.04 32.01
C PRO A 119 4.73 3.18 33.03
N HIS A 120 4.26 2.04 32.57
CA HIS A 120 3.61 1.00 33.37
C HIS A 120 4.35 -0.33 33.23
N CYS A 121 4.20 -1.20 34.20
CA CYS A 121 4.74 -2.54 34.08
C CYS A 121 3.98 -3.36 33.04
N PRO A 122 4.64 -3.92 32.02
CA PRO A 122 3.98 -4.70 30.97
C PRO A 122 3.33 -5.99 31.49
N HIS A 123 3.67 -6.46 32.71
CA HIS A 123 3.10 -7.66 33.31
C HIS A 123 1.94 -7.37 34.28
N CYS A 124 2.13 -6.46 35.25
CA CYS A 124 1.13 -6.19 36.27
C CYS A 124 0.34 -4.89 36.07
N GLY A 125 0.71 -4.06 35.11
CA GLY A 125 0.04 -2.79 34.78
C GLY A 125 0.30 -1.65 35.80
N LYS A 126 1.09 -1.88 36.86
CA LYS A 126 1.40 -0.87 37.87
C LYS A 126 2.23 0.26 37.25
N GLU A 127 1.91 1.52 37.59
CA GLU A 127 2.70 2.67 37.22
C GLU A 127 4.13 2.58 37.75
N ILE A 128 5.11 2.86 36.93
CA ILE A 128 6.53 2.82 37.26
C ILE A 128 7.07 4.24 37.28
N ARG A 129 7.65 4.66 38.39
CA ARG A 129 8.25 5.98 38.57
C ARG A 129 9.75 5.88 38.76
N ARG A 130 10.48 6.82 38.20
CA ARG A 130 11.90 7.02 38.47
C ARG A 130 12.03 7.82 39.75
N GLN A 131 12.88 7.36 40.66
CA GLN A 131 13.20 8.06 41.90
C GLN A 131 14.57 8.71 41.82
N THR A 132 14.71 9.94 42.24
CA THR A 132 16.03 10.57 42.42
C THR A 132 16.67 10.07 43.70
N VAL A 133 18.00 10.19 43.82
CA VAL A 133 18.73 9.83 45.05
C VAL A 133 18.14 10.58 46.25
N ASP A 134 17.84 11.87 46.11
CA ASP A 134 17.25 12.68 47.20
C ASP A 134 15.88 12.15 47.63
N GLN A 135 15.02 11.77 46.67
CA GLN A 135 13.71 11.17 46.96
C GLN A 135 13.83 9.81 47.67
N ILE A 136 14.84 9.02 47.26
CA ILE A 136 15.13 7.75 47.95
C ILE A 136 15.56 8.01 49.39
N ILE A 137 16.44 8.98 49.62
CA ILE A 137 16.93 9.38 50.92
C ILE A 137 15.78 9.90 51.81
N ASP A 138 14.97 10.81 51.26
CA ASP A 138 13.81 11.36 52.01
C ASP A 138 12.84 10.27 52.46
N GLN A 139 12.57 9.27 51.59
CA GLN A 139 11.73 8.13 51.95
C GLN A 139 12.35 7.21 53.01
N ILE A 140 13.68 7.01 52.94
CA ILE A 140 14.39 6.24 53.97
C ILE A 140 14.41 6.99 55.33
N LEU A 141 14.63 8.32 55.31
CA LEU A 141 14.61 9.15 56.51
C LEU A 141 13.20 9.34 57.12
N ALA A 142 12.14 9.16 56.32
CA ALA A 142 10.77 9.16 56.78
C ALA A 142 10.39 7.88 57.59
N LEU A 143 11.24 6.86 57.62
CA LEU A 143 11.07 5.69 58.45
C LEU A 143 11.20 6.07 59.96
N PRO A 144 10.57 5.33 60.87
CA PRO A 144 10.67 5.64 62.30
C PRO A 144 12.10 5.74 62.81
N GLU A 145 12.39 6.78 63.59
CA GLU A 145 13.72 6.97 64.19
C GLU A 145 14.13 5.75 65.03
N GLY A 146 15.39 5.35 64.90
CA GLY A 146 15.93 4.14 65.55
C GLY A 146 15.76 2.87 64.70
N THR A 147 15.13 2.92 63.56
CA THR A 147 15.03 1.77 62.65
C THR A 147 16.42 1.36 62.14
N ARG A 148 16.74 0.06 62.29
CA ARG A 148 18.00 -0.49 61.78
C ARG A 148 17.80 -0.94 60.36
N ILE A 149 18.57 -0.32 59.42
CA ILE A 149 18.49 -0.57 57.99
C ILE A 149 19.83 -1.11 57.45
N GLN A 150 19.74 -1.84 56.36
CA GLN A 150 20.86 -2.32 55.63
C GLN A 150 20.69 -1.91 54.15
N VAL A 151 21.60 -1.06 53.64
CA VAL A 151 21.60 -0.63 52.24
C VAL A 151 22.34 -1.68 51.44
N MET A 152 21.71 -2.18 50.39
CA MET A 152 22.25 -3.28 49.57
C MET A 152 22.10 -2.95 48.11
N ALA A 153 23.06 -3.45 47.29
CA ALA A 153 23.05 -3.39 45.83
C ALA A 153 22.63 -4.74 45.24
N PRO A 154 21.44 -4.88 44.61
CA PRO A 154 20.96 -6.12 44.00
C PRO A 154 21.61 -6.37 42.64
N VAL A 155 22.85 -6.92 42.64
CA VAL A 155 23.69 -7.08 41.45
C VAL A 155 23.30 -8.28 40.56
N VAL A 156 22.71 -9.33 41.14
CA VAL A 156 22.14 -10.48 40.41
C VAL A 156 20.69 -10.70 40.83
N ARG A 157 19.78 -10.75 39.89
CA ARG A 157 18.34 -10.92 40.13
C ARG A 157 17.79 -12.06 39.26
N GLY A 158 17.68 -13.26 39.83
CA GLY A 158 17.05 -14.42 39.21
C GLY A 158 17.76 -14.92 37.95
N ARG A 159 19.07 -14.75 37.84
CA ARG A 159 19.88 -15.24 36.72
C ARG A 159 20.56 -16.56 37.08
N LYS A 160 20.61 -17.48 36.12
CA LYS A 160 21.38 -18.73 36.24
C LYS A 160 22.87 -18.45 36.08
N GLY A 161 23.69 -19.18 36.84
CA GLY A 161 25.16 -19.08 36.72
C GLY A 161 25.85 -19.17 38.10
N GLU A 162 27.12 -19.44 38.10
CA GLU A 162 27.95 -19.51 39.33
C GLU A 162 28.30 -18.13 39.88
N HIS A 163 28.16 -17.07 39.10
CA HIS A 163 28.41 -15.65 39.42
C HIS A 163 29.72 -15.37 40.22
N ALA A 164 30.71 -16.25 40.11
CA ALA A 164 32.00 -16.13 40.83
C ALA A 164 32.70 -14.79 40.58
N LYS A 165 32.67 -14.30 39.30
CA LYS A 165 33.26 -13.01 38.93
C LYS A 165 32.60 -11.83 39.65
N VAL A 166 31.28 -11.82 39.81
CA VAL A 166 30.54 -10.76 40.50
C VAL A 166 30.91 -10.69 41.96
N LEU A 167 31.03 -11.84 42.61
CA LEU A 167 31.43 -11.93 44.01
C LEU A 167 32.93 -11.54 44.19
N GLU A 168 33.80 -11.92 43.27
CA GLU A 168 35.23 -11.53 43.29
C GLU A 168 35.40 -10.02 43.05
N ASP A 169 34.71 -9.44 42.10
CA ASP A 169 34.73 -7.98 41.84
C ASP A 169 34.23 -7.19 43.05
N ALA A 170 33.16 -7.65 43.72
CA ALA A 170 32.69 -7.07 44.97
C ALA A 170 33.73 -7.16 46.11
N ARG A 171 34.42 -8.30 46.23
CA ARG A 171 35.49 -8.49 47.21
C ARG A 171 36.66 -7.54 46.95
N ARG A 172 37.09 -7.41 45.69
CA ARG A 172 38.15 -6.47 45.25
C ARG A 172 37.81 -5.01 45.53
N SER A 173 36.53 -4.68 45.39
CA SER A 173 36.02 -3.33 45.68
C SER A 173 35.89 -3.02 47.17
N GLY A 174 36.26 -3.96 48.07
CA GLY A 174 36.30 -3.75 49.52
C GLY A 174 35.02 -4.03 50.26
N PHE A 175 33.98 -4.60 49.60
CA PHE A 175 32.78 -5.01 50.29
C PHE A 175 33.03 -6.27 51.12
N VAL A 176 32.35 -6.36 52.28
CA VAL A 176 32.60 -7.44 53.27
C VAL A 176 31.55 -8.54 53.19
N ARG A 177 30.29 -8.17 52.86
CA ARG A 177 29.12 -9.07 52.95
C ARG A 177 28.26 -9.05 51.70
N ALA A 178 27.69 -10.21 51.38
CA ALA A 178 26.66 -10.36 50.39
C ALA A 178 25.51 -11.21 50.93
N ARG A 179 24.28 -10.90 50.50
CA ARG A 179 23.11 -11.75 50.71
C ARG A 179 22.89 -12.56 49.44
N VAL A 180 22.99 -13.87 49.50
CA VAL A 180 22.80 -14.79 48.42
C VAL A 180 21.62 -15.69 48.69
N ASP A 181 20.59 -15.62 47.82
CA ASP A 181 19.34 -16.40 47.93
C ASP A 181 18.69 -16.29 49.31
N GLY A 182 18.74 -15.07 49.92
CA GLY A 182 18.22 -14.77 51.25
C GLY A 182 19.18 -14.97 52.38
N ASN A 183 20.24 -15.71 52.27
CA ASN A 183 21.25 -16.01 53.29
C ASN A 183 22.40 -15.00 53.22
N MET A 184 22.89 -14.61 54.45
CA MET A 184 24.03 -13.69 54.57
C MET A 184 25.34 -14.46 54.59
N TYR A 185 26.30 -14.09 53.73
CA TYR A 185 27.63 -14.63 53.60
C TYR A 185 28.67 -13.52 53.74
N GLU A 186 29.79 -13.86 54.32
CA GLU A 186 30.98 -13.02 54.24
C GLU A 186 31.72 -13.27 52.90
N LEU A 187 32.06 -12.19 52.19
CA LEU A 187 32.75 -12.31 50.92
C LEU A 187 34.16 -12.88 51.04
N SER A 188 34.68 -13.04 52.29
CA SER A 188 35.90 -13.77 52.57
C SER A 188 35.71 -15.28 52.45
N GLU A 189 34.50 -15.78 52.59
CA GLU A 189 34.15 -17.20 52.48
C GLU A 189 34.09 -17.64 51.03
N ASP A 190 34.22 -18.95 50.80
CA ASP A 190 34.14 -19.55 49.45
C ASP A 190 32.68 -19.84 49.12
N ILE A 191 32.06 -18.95 48.35
CA ILE A 191 30.64 -19.03 48.00
C ILE A 191 30.49 -19.76 46.67
N SER A 192 30.08 -21.03 46.74
CA SER A 192 29.86 -21.86 45.54
C SER A 192 28.37 -21.92 45.20
N LEU A 193 27.98 -21.51 43.99
CA LEU A 193 26.63 -21.45 43.48
C LEU A 193 26.41 -22.47 42.37
N GLU A 194 25.19 -23.03 42.31
CA GLU A 194 24.82 -23.99 41.28
C GLU A 194 24.54 -23.33 39.93
N LYS A 195 25.25 -23.70 38.90
CA LYS A 195 25.19 -23.12 37.54
C LYS A 195 23.80 -23.16 36.93
N ASN A 196 22.98 -24.14 37.25
CA ASN A 196 21.67 -24.36 36.63
C ASN A 196 20.49 -23.73 37.39
N LEU A 197 20.72 -23.25 38.62
CA LEU A 197 19.72 -22.55 39.43
C LEU A 197 19.73 -21.05 39.17
N LYS A 198 18.59 -20.40 39.45
CA LYS A 198 18.50 -18.96 39.43
C LYS A 198 18.89 -18.40 40.80
N HIS A 199 19.86 -17.50 40.83
CA HIS A 199 20.36 -16.89 42.02
C HIS A 199 19.98 -15.42 42.17
N ARG A 200 19.86 -14.93 43.39
CA ARG A 200 19.77 -13.53 43.74
C ARG A 200 20.95 -13.17 44.61
N ILE A 201 21.70 -12.13 44.21
CA ILE A 201 22.88 -11.67 44.94
C ILE A 201 22.71 -10.18 45.24
N ASP A 202 22.66 -9.80 46.48
CA ASP A 202 22.60 -8.41 46.94
C ASP A 202 23.89 -8.11 47.71
N ILE A 203 24.72 -7.17 47.25
CA ILE A 203 25.96 -6.76 47.94
C ILE A 203 25.56 -5.77 49.07
N VAL A 204 25.99 -6.00 50.27
CA VAL A 204 25.75 -5.11 51.41
C VAL A 204 26.74 -3.96 51.34
N VAL A 205 26.19 -2.74 51.19
CA VAL A 205 26.98 -1.53 51.07
C VAL A 205 27.21 -0.93 52.45
N ASP A 206 26.13 -0.75 53.23
CA ASP A 206 26.24 -0.16 54.59
C ASP A 206 25.10 -0.65 55.52
N ARG A 207 25.34 -0.51 56.83
CA ARG A 207 24.36 -0.77 57.90
C ARG A 207 24.20 0.49 58.74
N LEU A 208 22.99 1.04 58.77
CA LEU A 208 22.71 2.34 59.38
C LEU A 208 21.54 2.24 60.36
N ILE A 209 21.45 3.20 61.23
CA ILE A 209 20.28 3.41 62.12
C ILE A 209 19.68 4.74 61.71
N VAL A 210 18.40 4.75 61.35
CA VAL A 210 17.71 5.96 60.89
C VAL A 210 17.73 7.01 61.98
N ARG A 211 18.37 8.15 61.68
CA ARG A 211 18.49 9.36 62.49
C ARG A 211 18.62 10.56 61.59
N PRO A 212 18.27 11.77 62.03
CA PRO A 212 18.42 12.98 61.20
C PRO A 212 19.86 13.30 60.75
N ASP A 213 20.85 12.89 61.53
CA ASP A 213 22.29 13.18 61.31
C ASP A 213 22.98 12.25 60.31
N ILE A 214 22.31 11.20 59.83
CA ILE A 214 22.94 10.22 58.89
C ILE A 214 22.78 10.58 57.42
N ALA A 215 22.10 11.69 57.07
CA ALA A 215 21.75 12.01 55.69
C ALA A 215 22.95 11.94 54.70
N GLY A 216 24.12 12.53 55.03
CA GLY A 216 25.30 12.51 54.20
C GLY A 216 25.85 11.09 53.99
N ARG A 217 25.97 10.28 55.02
CA ARG A 217 26.45 8.87 54.92
C ARG A 217 25.44 7.99 54.21
N LEU A 218 24.13 8.25 54.37
CA LEU A 218 23.10 7.54 53.63
C LEU A 218 23.16 7.87 52.15
N THR A 219 23.43 9.14 51.77
CA THR A 219 23.63 9.55 50.36
C THR A 219 24.77 8.76 49.72
N ASP A 220 25.95 8.75 50.34
CA ASP A 220 27.12 8.02 49.84
C ASP A 220 26.80 6.52 49.68
N SER A 221 26.08 5.93 50.63
CA SER A 221 25.70 4.51 50.58
C SER A 221 24.69 4.21 49.48
N VAL A 222 23.69 5.06 49.28
CA VAL A 222 22.66 4.94 48.25
C VAL A 222 23.29 5.12 46.87
N GLU A 223 24.15 6.12 46.67
CA GLU A 223 24.88 6.33 45.39
C GLU A 223 25.80 5.13 45.07
N THR A 224 26.51 4.63 46.07
CA THR A 224 27.37 3.45 45.89
C THR A 224 26.54 2.22 45.52
N ALA A 225 25.44 1.96 46.21
CA ALA A 225 24.53 0.85 45.90
C ALA A 225 23.91 0.99 44.51
N SER A 226 23.50 2.19 44.14
CA SER A 226 22.92 2.51 42.87
C SER A 226 23.91 2.28 41.71
N ASN A 227 25.17 2.75 41.85
CA ASN A 227 26.23 2.56 40.87
C ASN A 227 26.57 1.07 40.66
N LEU A 228 26.61 0.28 41.72
CA LEU A 228 26.88 -1.16 41.68
C LEU A 228 25.77 -1.97 40.99
N ALA A 229 24.50 -1.57 41.22
CA ALA A 229 23.33 -2.31 40.77
C ALA A 229 22.60 -1.59 39.61
N ASN A 230 23.31 -0.75 38.84
CA ASN A 230 22.76 -0.02 37.69
C ASN A 230 21.44 0.72 38.03
N GLY A 231 21.44 1.53 39.08
CA GLY A 231 20.30 2.37 39.47
C GLY A 231 19.32 1.72 40.46
N LEU A 232 19.60 0.51 40.94
CA LEU A 232 18.75 -0.18 41.93
C LEU A 232 19.38 -0.14 43.31
N VAL A 233 18.55 0.08 44.32
CA VAL A 233 18.94 0.09 45.74
C VAL A 233 17.92 -0.71 46.53
N THR A 234 18.36 -1.66 47.33
CA THR A 234 17.48 -2.40 48.25
C THR A 234 17.83 -2.02 49.69
N VAL A 235 16.82 -1.61 50.43
CA VAL A 235 16.96 -1.34 51.86
C VAL A 235 16.21 -2.40 52.65
N ASN A 236 16.95 -3.19 53.41
CA ASN A 236 16.38 -4.21 54.27
C ASN A 236 16.16 -3.64 55.68
N LEU A 237 14.95 -3.83 56.21
CA LEU A 237 14.57 -3.49 57.60
C LEU A 237 14.88 -4.68 58.51
N LEU A 238 16.02 -4.62 59.22
CA LEU A 238 16.57 -5.75 59.95
C LEU A 238 15.64 -6.34 61.03
N ARG A 239 14.69 -5.58 61.57
CA ARG A 239 13.71 -6.07 62.56
C ARG A 239 12.48 -6.71 61.97
N GLU A 240 12.09 -6.26 60.79
CA GLU A 240 10.87 -6.69 60.10
C GLU A 240 11.16 -7.74 59.02
N GLU A 241 12.44 -8.01 58.75
CA GLU A 241 12.90 -8.85 57.66
C GLU A 241 12.29 -8.47 56.31
N ARG A 242 11.98 -7.17 56.13
CA ARG A 242 11.31 -6.62 54.96
C ARG A 242 12.28 -5.84 54.09
N ASP A 243 12.23 -6.13 52.78
CA ASP A 243 12.98 -5.37 51.76
C ASP A 243 12.11 -4.27 51.20
N ILE A 244 12.68 -3.07 51.06
CA ILE A 244 12.15 -1.94 50.29
C ILE A 244 13.13 -1.72 49.16
N THR A 245 12.68 -1.87 47.92
CA THR A 245 13.54 -1.65 46.76
C THR A 245 13.21 -0.30 46.12
N PHE A 246 14.24 0.49 45.91
CA PHE A 246 14.19 1.78 45.24
C PHE A 246 14.85 1.67 43.87
N SER A 247 14.42 2.45 42.90
CA SER A 247 14.99 2.45 41.56
C SER A 247 15.17 3.84 41.01
N GLN A 248 16.37 4.15 40.57
CA GLN A 248 16.66 5.32 39.75
C GLN A 248 16.24 5.13 38.30
N ASN A 249 16.01 3.88 37.88
CA ASN A 249 15.50 3.50 36.56
C ASN A 249 14.00 3.20 36.67
N TYR A 250 13.33 3.18 35.53
CA TYR A 250 11.93 2.74 35.46
C TYR A 250 11.87 1.22 35.69
N ALA A 251 11.73 0.78 36.93
CA ALA A 251 11.64 -0.65 37.28
C ALA A 251 10.39 -0.96 38.09
N CYS A 252 9.79 -2.11 37.86
CA CYS A 252 8.68 -2.62 38.64
C CYS A 252 9.21 -3.43 39.83
N ASP A 253 8.84 -3.01 41.02
CA ASP A 253 9.28 -3.66 42.27
C ASP A 253 8.73 -5.09 42.41
N ASP A 254 7.50 -5.32 41.96
CA ASP A 254 6.82 -6.62 42.05
C ASP A 254 7.30 -7.63 41.01
N CYS A 255 7.48 -7.20 39.78
CA CYS A 255 7.80 -8.08 38.66
C CYS A 255 9.29 -8.15 38.32
N GLY A 256 10.09 -7.24 38.89
CA GLY A 256 11.54 -7.17 38.60
C GLY A 256 11.92 -6.75 37.17
N ILE A 257 10.97 -6.22 36.39
CA ILE A 257 11.18 -5.74 35.03
C ILE A 257 11.65 -4.30 35.07
N SER A 258 12.73 -4.00 34.38
CA SER A 258 13.25 -2.65 34.18
C SER A 258 12.96 -2.22 32.76
N ILE A 259 12.39 -1.02 32.59
CA ILE A 259 12.27 -0.35 31.30
C ILE A 259 13.50 0.51 31.12
N GLU A 260 14.15 0.40 29.97
CA GLU A 260 15.24 1.28 29.59
C GLU A 260 14.78 2.74 29.53
N GLU A 261 15.70 3.67 29.47
CA GLU A 261 15.39 5.08 29.40
C GLU A 261 14.36 5.39 28.28
N LEU A 262 13.35 6.21 28.62
CA LEU A 262 12.30 6.60 27.69
C LEU A 262 12.86 7.52 26.59
N THR A 263 13.45 6.90 25.58
CA THR A 263 13.98 7.60 24.40
C THR A 263 13.03 7.44 23.20
N PRO A 264 13.01 8.37 22.23
CA PRO A 264 12.20 8.21 21.03
C PRO A 264 12.50 6.92 20.24
N ARG A 265 13.68 6.30 20.42
CA ARG A 265 14.06 5.01 19.78
C ARG A 265 13.25 3.84 20.32
N LEU A 266 12.85 3.87 21.59
CA LEU A 266 12.02 2.85 22.22
C LEU A 266 10.64 2.73 21.55
N PHE A 267 10.12 3.82 21.01
CA PHE A 267 8.82 3.90 20.36
C PHE A 267 8.89 3.70 18.84
N SER A 268 10.07 3.36 18.29
CA SER A 268 10.25 3.16 16.85
C SER A 268 10.19 1.68 16.50
N PHE A 269 9.20 1.30 15.69
CA PHE A 269 9.13 -0.07 15.14
C PHE A 269 10.15 -0.32 14.01
N ASN A 270 10.87 0.71 13.54
CA ASN A 270 11.97 0.61 12.61
C ASN A 270 13.33 0.47 13.29
N SER A 271 13.37 0.62 14.62
CA SER A 271 14.57 0.48 15.45
C SER A 271 14.57 -0.86 16.18
N PRO A 272 15.70 -1.58 16.25
CA PRO A 272 15.82 -2.83 17.03
C PRO A 272 15.46 -2.65 18.51
N PHE A 273 15.59 -1.44 19.06
CA PHE A 273 15.30 -1.13 20.46
C PHE A 273 13.79 -1.15 20.76
N GLY A 274 12.95 -0.70 19.82
CA GLY A 274 11.50 -0.61 20.01
C GLY A 274 10.70 -1.67 19.27
N ALA A 275 11.26 -2.25 18.21
CA ALA A 275 10.57 -3.22 17.37
C ALA A 275 10.30 -4.54 18.11
N CYS A 276 9.14 -5.13 17.86
CA CYS A 276 8.84 -6.49 18.29
C CYS A 276 9.90 -7.46 17.75
N PRO A 277 10.60 -8.24 18.57
CA PRO A 277 11.68 -9.11 18.12
C PRO A 277 11.20 -10.23 17.18
N THR A 278 9.97 -10.69 17.32
CA THR A 278 9.40 -11.79 16.54
C THR A 278 9.09 -11.39 15.09
N CYS A 279 8.54 -10.18 14.86
CA CYS A 279 8.20 -9.69 13.51
C CYS A 279 9.12 -8.56 13.04
N THR A 280 10.15 -8.20 13.80
CA THR A 280 11.10 -7.11 13.49
C THR A 280 10.40 -5.79 13.12
N GLY A 281 9.27 -5.49 13.78
CA GLY A 281 8.50 -4.27 13.57
C GLY A 281 7.50 -4.30 12.41
N LEU A 282 7.32 -5.42 11.72
CA LEU A 282 6.35 -5.55 10.63
C LEU A 282 4.89 -5.64 11.12
N GLY A 283 4.68 -6.21 12.32
CA GLY A 283 3.35 -6.44 12.89
C GLY A 283 2.63 -7.66 12.29
N LEU A 284 3.07 -8.13 11.15
CA LEU A 284 2.47 -9.24 10.40
C LEU A 284 3.52 -10.31 10.12
N GLN A 285 3.06 -11.53 9.91
CA GLN A 285 3.85 -12.65 9.41
C GLN A 285 3.06 -13.31 8.28
N LEU A 286 3.74 -13.68 7.21
CA LEU A 286 3.15 -14.52 6.17
C LEU A 286 3.11 -15.95 6.69
N LYS A 287 1.91 -16.54 6.73
CA LYS A 287 1.67 -17.91 7.13
C LYS A 287 0.96 -18.68 6.03
N ALA A 288 1.30 -19.96 5.90
CA ALA A 288 0.62 -20.85 4.97
C ALA A 288 -0.88 -20.94 5.32
N ASP A 289 -1.74 -20.74 4.33
CA ASP A 289 -3.20 -20.71 4.52
C ASP A 289 -3.80 -22.04 4.08
N PRO A 290 -4.40 -22.83 5.01
CA PRO A 290 -5.06 -24.07 4.66
C PRO A 290 -6.14 -23.95 3.57
N ALA A 291 -6.87 -22.83 3.52
CA ALA A 291 -7.90 -22.60 2.54
C ALA A 291 -7.35 -22.37 1.11
N LEU A 292 -6.13 -21.82 1.00
CA LEU A 292 -5.44 -21.68 -0.30
C LEU A 292 -4.73 -22.96 -0.71
N ILE A 293 -4.29 -23.77 0.26
CA ILE A 293 -3.67 -25.08 0.02
C ILE A 293 -4.71 -26.08 -0.45
N ILE A 294 -5.91 -26.04 0.12
CA ILE A 294 -7.03 -26.93 -0.15
C ILE A 294 -8.26 -26.09 -0.53
N PRO A 295 -8.30 -25.60 -1.77
CA PRO A 295 -9.38 -24.72 -2.22
C PRO A 295 -10.71 -25.45 -2.46
N ASP A 296 -10.69 -26.76 -2.59
CA ASP A 296 -11.86 -27.58 -2.87
C ASP A 296 -11.80 -28.86 -2.03
N GLY A 297 -12.41 -28.84 -0.86
CA GLY A 297 -12.46 -29.97 0.08
C GLY A 297 -13.40 -31.08 -0.34
N SER A 298 -14.27 -30.89 -1.36
CA SER A 298 -15.11 -31.94 -1.92
C SER A 298 -14.31 -32.98 -2.70
N LYS A 299 -13.08 -32.62 -3.12
CA LYS A 299 -12.15 -33.54 -3.79
C LYS A 299 -11.38 -34.38 -2.80
N SER A 300 -11.01 -35.56 -3.24
CA SER A 300 -10.07 -36.39 -2.51
C SER A 300 -8.62 -35.95 -2.74
N ILE A 301 -7.71 -36.45 -1.91
CA ILE A 301 -6.27 -36.20 -2.03
C ILE A 301 -5.75 -36.64 -3.42
N LEU A 302 -6.20 -37.78 -3.91
CA LEU A 302 -5.82 -38.29 -5.24
C LEU A 302 -6.46 -37.54 -6.40
N GLU A 303 -7.60 -36.89 -6.20
CA GLU A 303 -8.25 -36.05 -7.21
C GLU A 303 -7.66 -34.63 -7.24
N GLY A 304 -6.73 -34.32 -6.37
CA GLY A 304 -6.00 -33.06 -6.32
C GLY A 304 -6.65 -32.00 -5.43
N ALA A 305 -7.20 -32.41 -4.28
CA ALA A 305 -7.61 -31.46 -3.23
C ALA A 305 -6.47 -30.55 -2.80
N ILE A 306 -5.24 -31.05 -2.75
CA ILE A 306 -4.05 -30.31 -2.36
C ILE A 306 -3.43 -29.64 -3.59
N THR A 307 -3.27 -28.32 -3.56
CA THR A 307 -2.73 -27.52 -4.67
C THR A 307 -1.31 -27.02 -4.42
N ALA A 308 -0.73 -27.31 -3.25
CA ALA A 308 0.61 -26.85 -2.86
C ALA A 308 1.71 -27.49 -3.71
N THR A 309 2.62 -26.67 -4.22
CA THR A 309 3.78 -27.09 -5.01
C THR A 309 4.66 -28.06 -4.24
N GLY A 310 4.96 -29.20 -4.86
CA GLY A 310 5.68 -30.32 -4.26
C GLY A 310 4.76 -31.34 -3.57
N TRP A 311 3.48 -31.01 -3.34
CA TRP A 311 2.47 -31.88 -2.73
C TRP A 311 1.27 -32.16 -3.65
N ALA A 312 1.08 -31.34 -4.70
CA ALA A 312 -0.03 -31.49 -5.65
C ALA A 312 0.11 -32.69 -6.60
N SER A 313 1.31 -33.21 -6.81
CA SER A 313 1.59 -34.31 -7.77
C SER A 313 1.51 -35.71 -7.15
N ILE A 314 0.49 -35.94 -6.33
CA ILE A 314 0.27 -37.23 -5.63
C ILE A 314 -0.08 -38.41 -6.59
N ARG A 315 -0.38 -38.06 -7.84
CA ARG A 315 -0.69 -39.03 -8.90
C ARG A 315 0.55 -39.78 -9.45
N SER A 316 1.77 -39.24 -9.18
CA SER A 316 3.05 -39.84 -9.59
C SER A 316 3.67 -40.64 -8.45
N ASP A 317 4.58 -41.59 -8.76
CA ASP A 317 5.34 -42.39 -7.78
C ASP A 317 6.39 -41.55 -7.05
N GLY A 318 6.01 -40.39 -6.58
CA GLY A 318 6.87 -39.42 -5.91
C GLY A 318 6.90 -39.56 -4.38
N ILE A 319 7.83 -38.82 -3.76
CA ILE A 319 8.01 -38.77 -2.30
C ILE A 319 6.71 -38.37 -1.59
N SER A 320 5.94 -37.42 -2.14
CA SER A 320 4.65 -36.96 -1.59
C SER A 320 3.67 -38.10 -1.41
N ARG A 321 3.59 -39.02 -2.40
CA ARG A 321 2.70 -40.17 -2.36
C ARG A 321 3.07 -41.13 -1.23
N MET A 322 4.35 -41.39 -1.04
CA MET A 322 4.83 -42.28 0.03
C MET A 322 4.42 -41.75 1.42
N TYR A 323 4.52 -40.44 1.63
CA TYR A 323 4.05 -39.84 2.88
C TYR A 323 2.55 -40.02 3.07
N PHE A 324 1.74 -39.76 2.05
CA PHE A 324 0.29 -39.86 2.17
C PHE A 324 -0.19 -41.33 2.32
N GLU A 325 0.48 -42.29 1.70
CA GLU A 325 0.22 -43.73 1.91
C GLU A 325 0.56 -44.15 3.33
N ALA A 326 1.68 -43.72 3.86
CA ALA A 326 2.08 -43.98 5.24
C ALA A 326 1.12 -43.34 6.26
N LEU A 327 0.68 -42.10 6.00
CA LEU A 327 -0.31 -41.39 6.81
C LEU A 327 -1.67 -42.11 6.76
N SER A 328 -2.14 -42.53 5.56
CA SER A 328 -3.36 -43.26 5.35
C SER A 328 -3.39 -44.57 6.13
N LYS A 329 -2.28 -45.35 6.10
CA LYS A 329 -2.13 -46.58 6.85
C LYS A 329 -2.16 -46.36 8.37
N LYS A 330 -1.44 -45.34 8.85
CA LYS A 330 -1.30 -45.04 10.28
C LYS A 330 -2.60 -44.48 10.88
N TYR A 331 -3.20 -43.52 10.24
CA TYR A 331 -4.41 -42.82 10.73
C TYR A 331 -5.71 -43.40 10.18
N ARG A 332 -5.65 -44.49 9.41
CA ARG A 332 -6.79 -45.29 8.92
C ARG A 332 -7.82 -44.48 8.11
N PHE A 333 -7.37 -43.69 7.15
CA PHE A 333 -8.23 -42.97 6.22
C PHE A 333 -7.92 -43.35 4.77
N SER A 334 -8.88 -43.14 3.84
CA SER A 334 -8.69 -43.40 2.42
C SER A 334 -8.23 -42.14 1.67
N LEU A 335 -7.25 -42.30 0.78
CA LEU A 335 -6.79 -41.22 -0.10
C LEU A 335 -7.82 -40.83 -1.17
N THR A 336 -8.87 -41.69 -1.37
CA THR A 336 -9.95 -41.48 -2.33
C THR A 336 -11.18 -40.80 -1.73
N GLN A 337 -11.24 -40.63 -0.40
CA GLN A 337 -12.39 -39.98 0.23
C GLN A 337 -12.22 -38.45 0.16
N PRO A 338 -13.35 -37.69 0.08
CA PRO A 338 -13.30 -36.24 0.09
C PRO A 338 -12.53 -35.68 1.29
N TYR A 339 -11.71 -34.62 1.09
CA TYR A 339 -10.92 -34.04 2.17
C TYR A 339 -11.81 -33.55 3.34
N ASP A 340 -12.98 -32.97 3.04
CA ASP A 340 -13.90 -32.47 4.06
C ASP A 340 -14.42 -33.55 4.99
N SER A 341 -14.53 -34.79 4.51
CA SER A 341 -14.99 -35.96 5.28
C SER A 341 -13.91 -36.57 6.19
N LEU A 342 -12.64 -36.08 6.11
CA LEU A 342 -11.57 -36.51 6.98
C LEU A 342 -11.79 -36.00 8.40
N SER A 343 -11.34 -36.73 9.41
CA SER A 343 -11.36 -36.26 10.80
C SER A 343 -10.44 -35.03 11.00
N ASP A 344 -10.74 -34.21 11.99
CA ASP A 344 -9.93 -33.04 12.30
C ASP A 344 -8.48 -33.41 12.69
N GLU A 345 -8.30 -34.58 13.31
CA GLU A 345 -6.97 -35.15 13.61
C GLU A 345 -6.18 -35.39 12.32
N VAL A 346 -6.77 -36.04 11.34
CA VAL A 346 -6.13 -36.32 10.05
C VAL A 346 -5.83 -35.01 9.29
N LYS A 347 -6.78 -34.06 9.28
CA LYS A 347 -6.58 -32.74 8.68
C LYS A 347 -5.43 -31.99 9.31
N ASN A 348 -5.34 -31.99 10.65
CA ASN A 348 -4.24 -31.38 11.39
C ASN A 348 -2.88 -32.02 11.09
N VAL A 349 -2.83 -33.35 11.03
CA VAL A 349 -1.57 -34.06 10.69
C VAL A 349 -1.15 -33.74 9.26
N ILE A 350 -2.06 -33.70 8.29
CA ILE A 350 -1.73 -33.33 6.91
C ILE A 350 -1.19 -31.90 6.83
N LEU A 351 -1.79 -30.98 7.54
CA LEU A 351 -1.41 -29.55 7.49
C LEU A 351 -0.17 -29.25 8.32
N TYR A 352 -0.06 -29.77 9.55
CA TYR A 352 0.94 -29.35 10.53
C TYR A 352 1.93 -30.45 10.94
N GLY A 353 1.70 -31.68 10.45
CA GLY A 353 2.65 -32.77 10.63
C GLY A 353 2.42 -33.68 11.84
N THR A 354 3.31 -34.66 12.00
CA THR A 354 3.21 -35.73 13.02
C THR A 354 3.85 -35.36 14.37
N GLY A 355 4.20 -34.10 14.61
CA GLY A 355 4.82 -33.67 15.87
C GLY A 355 6.20 -34.32 16.17
N GLY A 356 6.92 -34.77 15.14
CA GLY A 356 8.22 -35.46 15.26
C GLY A 356 8.12 -37.00 15.26
N GLU A 357 6.91 -37.55 15.30
CA GLU A 357 6.72 -39.00 15.24
C GLU A 357 7.07 -39.52 13.84
N LYS A 358 7.92 -40.58 13.78
CA LYS A 358 8.40 -41.13 12.52
C LYS A 358 7.35 -42.04 11.87
N LEU A 359 7.18 -41.87 10.58
CA LEU A 359 6.40 -42.73 9.70
C LEU A 359 7.32 -43.75 9.00
N GLU A 360 6.77 -44.91 8.72
CA GLU A 360 7.40 -45.94 7.91
C GLU A 360 7.06 -45.70 6.44
N LEU A 361 8.02 -45.16 5.67
CA LEU A 361 7.85 -44.83 4.26
C LEU A 361 8.43 -45.94 3.41
N HIS A 362 7.58 -46.59 2.61
CA HIS A 362 8.01 -47.63 1.65
C HIS A 362 8.33 -46.97 0.31
N TYR A 363 9.49 -47.22 -0.24
CA TYR A 363 9.83 -46.74 -1.59
C TYR A 363 10.19 -47.92 -2.49
N ASP A 364 9.61 -47.88 -3.70
CA ASP A 364 9.89 -48.81 -4.80
C ASP A 364 10.22 -47.99 -6.05
N GLN A 365 11.51 -47.73 -6.24
CA GLN A 365 12.04 -46.94 -7.34
C GLN A 365 12.97 -47.76 -8.22
N PRO A 366 13.21 -47.39 -9.51
CA PRO A 366 14.12 -48.14 -10.39
C PRO A 366 15.53 -48.29 -9.82
N ARG A 367 15.93 -47.48 -8.83
CA ARG A 367 17.25 -47.50 -8.17
C ARG A 367 17.28 -48.31 -6.87
N GLY A 368 16.17 -48.86 -6.40
CA GLY A 368 16.10 -49.69 -5.20
C GLY A 368 14.76 -49.65 -4.47
N LYS A 369 14.50 -50.71 -3.68
CA LYS A 369 13.35 -50.82 -2.76
C LYS A 369 13.85 -50.77 -1.34
N GLY A 370 13.09 -50.16 -0.45
CA GLY A 370 13.43 -50.11 0.97
C GLY A 370 12.42 -49.35 1.82
N VAL A 371 12.74 -49.22 3.08
CA VAL A 371 11.92 -48.52 4.07
C VAL A 371 12.75 -47.39 4.68
N LEU A 372 12.15 -46.21 4.77
CA LEU A 372 12.73 -45.01 5.39
C LEU A 372 11.86 -44.59 6.59
N TYR A 373 12.46 -44.34 7.73
CA TYR A 373 11.78 -43.81 8.92
C TYR A 373 11.98 -42.33 9.04
N GLN A 374 10.94 -41.54 8.69
CA GLN A 374 11.01 -40.07 8.71
C GLN A 374 9.71 -39.47 9.25
N ALA A 375 9.81 -38.39 10.03
CA ALA A 375 8.67 -37.64 10.49
C ALA A 375 8.10 -36.80 9.35
N PHE A 376 6.79 -36.67 9.30
CA PHE A 376 6.10 -35.78 8.37
C PHE A 376 5.97 -34.40 9.01
N GLU A 377 6.56 -33.38 8.38
CA GLU A 377 6.58 -32.04 8.94
C GLU A 377 5.25 -31.28 8.74
N GLY A 378 4.36 -31.73 7.85
CA GLY A 378 3.13 -31.06 7.46
C GLY A 378 3.32 -30.07 6.32
N ILE A 379 2.26 -29.88 5.54
CA ILE A 379 2.32 -29.03 4.33
C ILE A 379 2.58 -27.57 4.69
N CYS A 380 1.87 -27.03 5.70
CA CYS A 380 2.03 -25.64 6.13
C CYS A 380 3.45 -25.37 6.62
N ASN A 381 3.98 -26.20 7.51
CA ASN A 381 5.33 -26.05 8.05
C ASN A 381 6.39 -26.17 6.95
N ASN A 382 6.19 -27.11 6.00
CA ASN A 382 7.07 -27.28 4.84
C ASN A 382 7.11 -26.03 3.95
N LEU A 383 5.94 -25.44 3.65
CA LEU A 383 5.84 -24.22 2.85
C LEU A 383 6.51 -23.04 3.57
N GLU A 384 6.26 -22.86 4.88
CA GLU A 384 6.86 -21.79 5.67
C GLU A 384 8.39 -21.91 5.73
N ARG A 385 8.92 -23.12 5.95
CA ARG A 385 10.37 -23.36 5.92
C ARG A 385 10.96 -23.09 4.54
N ARG A 386 10.35 -23.64 3.48
CA ARG A 386 10.81 -23.42 2.09
C ARG A 386 10.79 -21.96 1.69
N TYR A 387 9.82 -21.19 2.16
CA TYR A 387 9.72 -19.74 1.92
C TYR A 387 10.94 -19.00 2.50
N GLN A 388 11.41 -19.41 3.68
CA GLN A 388 12.58 -18.82 4.33
C GLN A 388 13.90 -19.24 3.68
N GLU A 389 14.00 -20.49 3.24
CA GLU A 389 15.25 -21.08 2.73
C GLU A 389 15.49 -20.79 1.23
N THR A 390 14.42 -20.57 0.45
CA THR A 390 14.57 -20.39 -1.02
C THR A 390 15.20 -19.05 -1.39
N GLN A 391 16.17 -19.10 -2.31
CA GLN A 391 16.77 -17.91 -2.92
C GLN A 391 16.13 -17.56 -4.29
N SER A 392 15.26 -18.41 -4.82
CA SER A 392 14.58 -18.19 -6.11
C SER A 392 13.35 -17.32 -5.94
N ASP A 393 13.35 -16.14 -6.55
CA ASP A 393 12.20 -15.22 -6.56
C ASP A 393 10.93 -15.84 -7.15
N ALA A 394 11.07 -16.71 -8.16
CA ALA A 394 9.95 -17.41 -8.76
C ALA A 394 9.30 -18.38 -7.77
N SER A 395 10.11 -19.20 -7.07
CA SER A 395 9.62 -20.12 -6.05
C SER A 395 9.04 -19.38 -4.85
N LYS A 396 9.65 -18.24 -4.47
CA LYS A 396 9.15 -17.38 -3.40
C LYS A 396 7.75 -16.86 -3.69
N LYS A 397 7.54 -16.31 -4.90
CA LYS A 397 6.22 -15.82 -5.35
C LYS A 397 5.17 -16.93 -5.43
N GLU A 398 5.56 -18.12 -5.84
CA GLU A 398 4.64 -19.26 -5.90
C GLU A 398 4.18 -19.67 -4.51
N ILE A 399 5.11 -19.74 -3.53
CA ILE A 399 4.77 -20.05 -2.14
C ILE A 399 3.95 -18.91 -1.51
N GLU A 400 4.29 -17.64 -1.77
CA GLU A 400 3.53 -16.47 -1.33
C GLU A 400 2.06 -16.55 -1.77
N GLY A 401 1.79 -17.09 -2.97
CA GLY A 401 0.42 -17.32 -3.46
C GLY A 401 -0.41 -18.30 -2.63
N LEU A 402 0.22 -19.05 -1.71
CA LEU A 402 -0.42 -19.99 -0.77
C LEU A 402 -0.36 -19.50 0.69
N MET A 403 0.09 -18.25 0.90
CA MET A 403 0.25 -17.67 2.24
C MET A 403 -0.67 -16.46 2.42
N THR A 404 -1.09 -16.25 3.65
CA THR A 404 -1.89 -15.09 4.06
C THR A 404 -1.16 -14.31 5.16
N PRO A 405 -1.15 -12.96 5.12
CA PRO A 405 -0.59 -12.16 6.18
C PRO A 405 -1.46 -12.26 7.43
N CYS A 406 -0.88 -12.80 8.50
CA CYS A 406 -1.53 -12.92 9.81
C CYS A 406 -0.88 -11.96 10.82
N PRO A 407 -1.62 -11.44 11.82
CA PRO A 407 -1.03 -10.67 12.89
C PRO A 407 0.08 -11.47 13.60
N CYS A 408 1.18 -10.81 13.91
CA CYS A 408 2.28 -11.43 14.65
C CYS A 408 1.78 -11.95 16.02
N PRO A 409 2.01 -13.22 16.38
CA PRO A 409 1.49 -13.79 17.61
C PRO A 409 2.03 -13.11 18.88
N ALA A 410 3.24 -12.56 18.84
CA ALA A 410 3.86 -11.91 19.99
C ALA A 410 3.33 -10.49 20.25
N CYS A 411 3.21 -9.67 19.19
CA CYS A 411 2.75 -8.27 19.33
C CYS A 411 1.31 -8.06 18.86
N GLN A 412 0.63 -9.08 18.36
CA GLN A 412 -0.76 -9.00 17.88
C GLN A 412 -1.02 -7.84 16.90
N GLY A 413 -0.05 -7.59 16.01
CA GLY A 413 -0.12 -6.50 15.03
C GLY A 413 0.45 -5.16 15.52
N LYS A 414 0.74 -5.00 16.81
CA LYS A 414 1.14 -3.71 17.41
C LYS A 414 2.58 -3.26 17.07
N ARG A 415 3.38 -4.08 16.41
CA ARG A 415 4.73 -3.79 15.88
C ARG A 415 5.83 -3.52 16.91
N LEU A 416 5.48 -3.11 18.12
CA LEU A 416 6.39 -2.68 19.18
C LEU A 416 6.58 -3.75 20.24
N ARG A 417 7.62 -3.59 21.08
CA ARG A 417 7.87 -4.40 22.27
C ARG A 417 6.84 -4.08 23.36
N PRO A 418 6.57 -5.03 24.28
CA PRO A 418 5.65 -4.81 25.38
C PRO A 418 6.00 -3.61 26.27
N GLU A 419 7.31 -3.36 26.49
CA GLU A 419 7.80 -2.25 27.30
C GLU A 419 7.44 -0.88 26.67
N ALA A 420 7.52 -0.75 25.36
CA ALA A 420 7.12 0.46 24.63
C ALA A 420 5.61 0.66 24.65
N LEU A 421 4.85 -0.43 24.56
CA LEU A 421 3.37 -0.40 24.59
C LEU A 421 2.83 -0.12 26.00
N ALA A 422 3.61 -0.39 27.03
CA ALA A 422 3.23 -0.12 28.41
C ALA A 422 3.41 1.34 28.82
N VAL A 423 3.94 2.21 27.95
CA VAL A 423 4.02 3.65 28.19
C VAL A 423 2.79 4.34 27.62
N THR A 424 2.09 5.13 28.45
CA THR A 424 0.83 5.78 28.07
C THR A 424 0.90 7.29 28.17
N VAL A 425 0.17 7.97 27.27
CA VAL A 425 -0.15 9.39 27.34
C VAL A 425 -1.67 9.50 27.26
N GLY A 426 -2.29 10.18 28.24
CA GLY A 426 -3.75 10.22 28.33
C GLY A 426 -4.40 8.82 28.40
N GLY A 427 -3.73 7.85 29.04
CA GLY A 427 -4.20 6.47 29.16
C GLY A 427 -4.07 5.59 27.90
N LYS A 428 -3.54 6.11 26.79
CA LYS A 428 -3.35 5.35 25.54
C LYS A 428 -1.86 5.08 25.27
N SER A 429 -1.56 3.86 24.79
CA SER A 429 -0.24 3.57 24.22
C SER A 429 -0.05 4.33 22.90
N ILE A 430 1.19 4.45 22.45
CA ILE A 430 1.46 5.07 21.14
C ILE A 430 0.75 4.32 20.00
N TYR A 431 0.65 3.01 20.07
CA TYR A 431 -0.08 2.21 19.08
C TYR A 431 -1.58 2.53 19.10
N ASP A 432 -2.20 2.57 20.27
CA ASP A 432 -3.63 2.86 20.40
C ASP A 432 -3.95 4.26 19.85
N ALA A 433 -3.11 5.25 20.08
CA ALA A 433 -3.25 6.58 19.50
C ALA A 433 -3.13 6.55 17.96
N THR A 434 -2.23 5.73 17.40
CA THR A 434 -2.09 5.62 15.93
C THR A 434 -3.22 4.85 15.25
N THR A 435 -4.01 4.08 16.00
CA THR A 435 -5.18 3.36 15.46
C THR A 435 -6.45 4.20 15.43
N LEU A 436 -6.44 5.36 16.04
CA LEU A 436 -7.55 6.31 15.96
C LEU A 436 -7.67 6.88 14.55
N PRO A 437 -8.87 7.07 14.01
CA PRO A 437 -9.10 7.93 12.86
C PRO A 437 -8.56 9.34 13.11
N VAL A 438 -8.21 10.06 12.06
CA VAL A 438 -7.62 11.42 12.18
C VAL A 438 -8.49 12.36 13.03
N ASP A 439 -9.81 12.34 12.84
CA ASP A 439 -10.73 13.19 13.61
C ASP A 439 -10.73 12.82 15.10
N ASP A 440 -10.77 11.53 15.42
CA ASP A 440 -10.72 11.04 16.81
C ASP A 440 -9.35 11.31 17.44
N ALA A 441 -8.28 11.24 16.64
CA ALA A 441 -6.93 11.56 17.10
C ALA A 441 -6.81 13.05 17.44
N LEU A 442 -7.37 13.94 16.61
CA LEU A 442 -7.44 15.38 16.90
C LEU A 442 -8.17 15.62 18.22
N ALA A 443 -9.38 15.08 18.37
CA ALA A 443 -10.16 15.20 19.60
C ALA A 443 -9.40 14.64 20.82
N PHE A 444 -8.68 13.54 20.66
CA PHE A 444 -7.88 12.97 21.75
C PHE A 444 -6.74 13.92 22.18
N PHE A 445 -6.01 14.53 21.23
CA PHE A 445 -4.92 15.45 21.55
C PHE A 445 -5.42 16.81 22.07
N ASP A 446 -6.62 17.26 21.66
CA ASP A 446 -7.25 18.48 22.19
C ASP A 446 -7.65 18.34 23.68
N HIS A 447 -8.02 17.12 24.12
CA HIS A 447 -8.52 16.86 25.48
C HIS A 447 -7.51 16.13 26.37
N LEU A 448 -6.21 16.23 26.06
CA LEU A 448 -5.18 15.64 26.90
C LEU A 448 -5.08 16.35 28.25
N ASP A 449 -5.32 15.60 29.32
CA ASP A 449 -5.09 16.08 30.69
C ASP A 449 -3.61 15.89 31.07
N LEU A 450 -2.85 16.99 31.01
CA LEU A 450 -1.42 17.03 31.31
C LEU A 450 -1.15 17.92 32.50
N THR A 451 -0.20 17.54 33.35
CA THR A 451 0.27 18.39 34.45
C THR A 451 0.95 19.66 33.91
N GLY A 452 1.05 20.74 34.74
CA GLY A 452 1.61 22.02 34.29
C GLY A 452 3.00 21.91 33.62
N ASN A 453 3.90 21.09 34.16
CA ASN A 453 5.21 20.85 33.57
C ASN A 453 5.11 20.06 32.25
N GLN A 454 4.24 19.07 32.21
CA GLN A 454 4.01 18.29 30.97
C GLN A 454 3.40 19.15 29.88
N GLN A 455 2.53 20.10 30.20
CA GLN A 455 1.94 21.04 29.25
C GLN A 455 3.02 21.90 28.57
N ILE A 456 3.97 22.42 29.36
CA ILE A 456 5.09 23.22 28.83
C ILE A 456 5.94 22.38 27.87
N ILE A 457 6.28 21.17 28.24
CA ILE A 457 7.10 20.25 27.40
C ILE A 457 6.34 19.84 26.14
N ALA A 458 5.05 19.56 26.25
CA ALA A 458 4.24 19.05 25.14
C ALA A 458 3.77 20.13 24.17
N ALA A 459 3.71 21.41 24.59
CA ALA A 459 3.07 22.49 23.82
C ALA A 459 3.55 22.59 22.35
N GLN A 460 4.86 22.61 22.12
CA GLN A 460 5.40 22.71 20.77
C GLN A 460 5.17 21.41 19.97
N ILE A 461 5.24 20.26 20.60
CA ILE A 461 5.03 18.95 19.98
C ILE A 461 3.55 18.82 19.57
N LEU A 462 2.64 19.16 20.45
CA LEU A 462 1.19 19.12 20.19
C LEU A 462 0.80 20.08 19.07
N LYS A 463 1.38 21.28 19.03
CA LYS A 463 1.16 22.24 17.94
C LYS A 463 1.46 21.62 16.57
N GLU A 464 2.59 20.92 16.44
CA GLU A 464 2.98 20.24 15.20
C GLU A 464 2.06 19.05 14.86
N ILE A 465 1.66 18.26 15.88
CA ILE A 465 0.71 17.15 15.70
C ILE A 465 -0.64 17.67 15.20
N HIS A 466 -1.19 18.72 15.85
CA HIS A 466 -2.47 19.33 15.44
C HIS A 466 -2.41 19.90 14.02
N ALA A 467 -1.33 20.60 13.68
CA ALA A 467 -1.17 21.16 12.34
C ALA A 467 -1.20 20.06 11.28
N ARG A 468 -0.42 18.99 11.46
CA ARG A 468 -0.34 17.89 10.49
C ARG A 468 -1.62 17.05 10.41
N LEU A 469 -2.25 16.75 11.53
CA LEU A 469 -3.56 16.07 11.55
C LEU A 469 -4.64 16.95 10.90
N GLY A 470 -4.66 18.25 11.19
CA GLY A 470 -5.57 19.21 10.57
C GLY A 470 -5.41 19.30 9.05
N PHE A 471 -4.19 19.15 8.53
CA PHE A 471 -3.97 19.06 7.09
C PHE A 471 -4.52 17.77 6.48
N LEU A 472 -4.35 16.62 7.15
CA LEU A 472 -4.98 15.37 6.69
C LEU A 472 -6.51 15.49 6.67
N GLN A 473 -7.10 16.15 7.65
CA GLN A 473 -8.54 16.44 7.71
C GLN A 473 -8.98 17.34 6.55
N SER A 474 -8.23 18.42 6.27
CA SER A 474 -8.55 19.39 5.24
C SER A 474 -8.51 18.81 3.82
N VAL A 475 -7.73 17.77 3.56
CA VAL A 475 -7.69 17.05 2.27
C VAL A 475 -8.68 15.87 2.22
N GLY A 476 -9.63 15.77 3.16
CA GLY A 476 -10.68 14.75 3.17
C GLY A 476 -10.21 13.35 3.59
N LEU A 477 -9.15 13.24 4.40
CA LEU A 477 -8.58 11.97 4.90
C LEU A 477 -8.89 11.72 6.38
N SER A 478 -9.97 12.29 6.90
CA SER A 478 -10.44 12.17 8.29
C SER A 478 -10.59 10.73 8.78
N TYR A 479 -11.00 9.84 7.90
CA TYR A 479 -11.28 8.43 8.21
C TYR A 479 -10.03 7.56 8.30
N LEU A 480 -8.85 8.03 7.84
CA LEU A 480 -7.63 7.26 7.89
C LEU A 480 -7.07 7.15 9.30
N THR A 481 -6.42 6.02 9.58
CA THR A 481 -5.64 5.83 10.79
C THR A 481 -4.16 6.00 10.51
N LEU A 482 -3.38 6.52 11.47
CA LEU A 482 -1.95 6.71 11.32
C LEU A 482 -1.18 5.38 11.22
N SER A 483 -1.73 4.30 11.76
CA SER A 483 -1.17 2.94 11.72
C SER A 483 -1.37 2.24 10.37
N ARG A 484 -2.24 2.76 9.48
CA ARG A 484 -2.52 2.15 8.18
C ARG A 484 -1.27 2.08 7.31
N ALA A 485 -0.99 0.90 6.78
CA ALA A 485 0.18 0.67 5.93
C ALA A 485 0.04 1.44 4.60
N SER A 486 1.10 2.13 4.18
CA SER A 486 1.10 2.94 2.94
C SER A 486 0.81 2.12 1.68
N GLY A 487 1.22 0.85 1.65
CA GLY A 487 0.94 -0.06 0.54
C GLY A 487 -0.54 -0.46 0.36
N THR A 488 -1.40 -0.13 1.32
CA THR A 488 -2.86 -0.38 1.27
C THR A 488 -3.67 0.84 0.85
N LEU A 489 -3.00 1.97 0.62
CA LEU A 489 -3.63 3.21 0.20
C LEU A 489 -3.96 3.17 -1.29
N SER A 490 -5.07 3.79 -1.68
CA SER A 490 -5.34 4.10 -3.07
C SER A 490 -4.37 5.15 -3.62
N GLY A 491 -4.26 5.27 -4.94
CA GLY A 491 -3.44 6.31 -5.57
C GLY A 491 -3.80 7.71 -5.09
N GLY A 492 -5.08 8.04 -5.07
CA GLY A 492 -5.58 9.34 -4.61
C GLY A 492 -5.36 9.57 -3.10
N GLU A 493 -5.52 8.55 -2.23
CA GLU A 493 -5.19 8.67 -0.80
C GLU A 493 -3.71 8.99 -0.61
N SER A 494 -2.83 8.28 -1.32
CA SER A 494 -1.37 8.50 -1.23
C SER A 494 -0.96 9.89 -1.69
N GLN A 495 -1.53 10.37 -2.78
CA GLN A 495 -1.28 11.71 -3.32
C GLN A 495 -1.74 12.81 -2.36
N ARG A 496 -2.93 12.69 -1.77
CA ARG A 496 -3.45 13.63 -0.77
C ARG A 496 -2.62 13.65 0.51
N ILE A 497 -2.09 12.51 0.95
CA ILE A 497 -1.15 12.46 2.08
C ILE A 497 0.11 13.27 1.76
N ARG A 498 0.66 13.14 0.55
CA ARG A 498 1.81 13.94 0.13
C ARG A 498 1.46 15.44 0.08
N LEU A 499 0.31 15.78 -0.49
CA LEU A 499 -0.19 17.16 -0.51
C LEU A 499 -0.30 17.72 0.90
N ALA A 500 -0.93 17.00 1.83
CA ALA A 500 -1.04 17.39 3.24
C ALA A 500 0.33 17.62 3.89
N THR A 501 1.31 16.74 3.59
CA THR A 501 2.68 16.88 4.11
C THR A 501 3.38 18.14 3.58
N GLN A 502 3.19 18.47 2.30
CA GLN A 502 3.78 19.67 1.69
C GLN A 502 3.14 20.96 2.20
N ILE A 503 1.81 20.98 2.36
CA ILE A 503 1.11 22.12 2.98
C ILE A 503 1.59 22.33 4.41
N GLY A 504 1.83 21.25 5.14
CA GLY A 504 2.40 21.30 6.50
C GLY A 504 3.76 21.97 6.61
N SER A 505 4.54 22.02 5.52
CA SER A 505 5.83 22.70 5.49
C SER A 505 5.71 24.22 5.45
N SER A 506 4.52 24.78 5.17
CA SER A 506 4.24 26.23 5.06
C SER A 506 5.21 26.99 4.15
N LEU A 507 5.72 26.35 3.10
CA LEU A 507 6.62 26.98 2.13
C LEU A 507 5.88 28.05 1.34
N MET A 508 6.55 29.16 1.10
CA MET A 508 6.04 30.33 0.35
C MET A 508 6.90 30.56 -0.90
N GLY A 509 6.29 31.09 -1.96
CA GLY A 509 6.98 31.39 -3.21
C GLY A 509 7.42 30.15 -4.00
N VAL A 510 6.79 29.00 -3.78
CA VAL A 510 7.08 27.71 -4.43
C VAL A 510 6.11 27.49 -5.58
N LEU A 511 6.57 26.79 -6.60
CA LEU A 511 5.75 26.27 -7.69
C LEU A 511 5.33 24.82 -7.38
N TYR A 512 4.06 24.61 -7.11
CA TYR A 512 3.49 23.27 -6.95
C TYR A 512 2.92 22.78 -8.26
N ILE A 513 3.25 21.56 -8.65
CA ILE A 513 2.72 20.89 -9.84
C ILE A 513 2.03 19.61 -9.41
N LEU A 514 0.72 19.54 -9.65
CA LEU A 514 -0.15 18.44 -9.20
C LEU A 514 -0.74 17.70 -10.41
N ASP A 515 -0.76 16.37 -10.33
CA ASP A 515 -1.34 15.49 -11.35
C ASP A 515 -2.68 14.96 -10.85
N GLU A 516 -3.78 15.48 -11.38
CA GLU A 516 -5.15 15.03 -11.12
C GLU A 516 -5.47 14.79 -9.62
N PRO A 517 -5.33 15.81 -8.75
CA PRO A 517 -5.49 15.63 -7.31
C PRO A 517 -6.94 15.29 -6.88
N SER A 518 -7.94 15.51 -7.73
CA SER A 518 -9.35 15.17 -7.48
C SER A 518 -9.68 13.67 -7.67
N ILE A 519 -8.73 12.87 -8.14
CA ILE A 519 -8.93 11.44 -8.44
C ILE A 519 -9.51 10.68 -7.24
N GLY A 520 -10.57 9.88 -7.52
CA GLY A 520 -11.20 9.00 -6.53
C GLY A 520 -11.90 9.76 -5.41
N LEU A 521 -12.15 11.07 -5.58
CA LEU A 521 -12.89 11.90 -4.65
C LEU A 521 -14.39 11.92 -4.97
N HIS A 522 -15.18 11.79 -3.92
CA HIS A 522 -16.57 12.24 -3.96
C HIS A 522 -16.60 13.78 -4.03
N GLN A 523 -17.61 14.37 -4.68
CA GLN A 523 -17.71 15.84 -4.85
C GLN A 523 -17.60 16.59 -3.52
N ARG A 524 -18.21 16.10 -2.45
CA ARG A 524 -18.07 16.66 -1.09
C ARG A 524 -16.62 16.76 -0.61
N ASP A 525 -15.80 15.77 -0.93
CA ASP A 525 -14.39 15.77 -0.53
C ASP A 525 -13.55 16.63 -1.49
N ASN A 526 -13.99 16.78 -2.75
CA ASN A 526 -13.38 17.67 -3.73
C ASN A 526 -13.53 19.15 -3.31
N ASP A 527 -14.66 19.56 -2.77
CA ASP A 527 -14.85 20.91 -2.22
C ASP A 527 -13.82 21.25 -1.15
N LYS A 528 -13.47 20.28 -0.27
CA LYS A 528 -12.43 20.48 0.76
C LYS A 528 -11.04 20.60 0.13
N LEU A 529 -10.75 19.77 -0.87
CA LEU A 529 -9.48 19.84 -1.61
C LEU A 529 -9.32 21.20 -2.29
N LEU A 530 -10.34 21.70 -2.97
CA LEU A 530 -10.33 23.02 -3.63
C LEU A 530 -10.06 24.15 -2.64
N ALA A 531 -10.76 24.17 -1.50
CA ALA A 531 -10.49 25.16 -0.45
C ALA A 531 -9.04 25.09 0.05
N THR A 532 -8.47 23.88 0.10
CA THR A 532 -7.08 23.68 0.49
C THR A 532 -6.08 24.19 -0.56
N LEU A 533 -6.34 23.94 -1.85
CA LEU A 533 -5.52 24.47 -2.96
C LEU A 533 -5.56 26.00 -3.01
N GLN A 534 -6.75 26.59 -2.84
CA GLN A 534 -6.91 28.06 -2.79
C GLN A 534 -6.14 28.65 -1.62
N ARG A 535 -6.20 28.03 -0.43
CA ARG A 535 -5.40 28.44 0.73
C ARG A 535 -3.89 28.39 0.45
N LEU A 536 -3.43 27.33 -0.25
CA LEU A 536 -2.01 27.18 -0.61
C LEU A 536 -1.57 28.27 -1.60
N ARG A 537 -2.43 28.64 -2.57
CA ARG A 537 -2.24 29.79 -3.46
C ARG A 537 -2.14 31.10 -2.66
N ASP A 538 -3.08 31.33 -1.74
CA ASP A 538 -3.19 32.58 -0.96
C ASP A 538 -1.98 32.80 -0.04
N LEU A 539 -1.18 31.76 0.23
CA LEU A 539 0.13 31.86 0.87
C LEU A 539 1.23 32.41 -0.05
N GLY A 540 0.93 32.81 -1.29
CA GLY A 540 1.89 33.31 -2.27
C GLY A 540 2.60 32.22 -3.05
N ASN A 541 1.94 31.10 -3.32
CA ASN A 541 2.47 30.00 -4.14
C ASN A 541 1.79 29.97 -5.51
N THR A 542 2.51 29.50 -6.50
CA THR A 542 1.95 29.21 -7.81
C THR A 542 1.58 27.73 -7.88
N LEU A 543 0.34 27.42 -8.27
CA LEU A 543 -0.14 26.07 -8.42
C LEU A 543 -0.44 25.77 -9.89
N ILE A 544 0.19 24.76 -10.45
CA ILE A 544 -0.15 24.21 -11.76
C ILE A 544 -0.78 22.85 -11.52
N VAL A 545 -2.03 22.70 -11.93
CA VAL A 545 -2.81 21.47 -11.70
C VAL A 545 -3.22 20.91 -13.07
N VAL A 546 -2.83 19.67 -13.35
CA VAL A 546 -3.38 18.93 -14.50
C VAL A 546 -4.71 18.35 -14.04
N GLU A 547 -5.81 18.75 -14.66
CA GLU A 547 -7.15 18.33 -14.18
C GLU A 547 -8.19 18.22 -15.29
N HIS A 548 -9.20 17.41 -14.98
CA HIS A 548 -10.36 17.15 -15.82
C HIS A 548 -11.69 17.41 -15.09
N ASP A 549 -11.64 17.63 -13.78
CA ASP A 549 -12.82 17.89 -12.95
C ASP A 549 -13.40 19.28 -13.23
N GLU A 550 -14.70 19.34 -13.46
CA GLU A 550 -15.40 20.58 -13.81
C GLU A 550 -15.32 21.63 -12.69
N ASP A 551 -15.53 21.23 -11.42
CA ASP A 551 -15.52 22.14 -10.29
C ASP A 551 -14.14 22.76 -10.09
N THR A 552 -13.07 21.96 -10.27
CA THR A 552 -11.68 22.44 -10.21
C THR A 552 -11.37 23.43 -11.33
N MET A 553 -11.79 23.13 -12.56
CA MET A 553 -11.61 24.04 -13.70
C MET A 553 -12.34 25.37 -13.50
N ARG A 554 -13.57 25.34 -12.96
CA ARG A 554 -14.35 26.55 -12.64
C ARG A 554 -13.76 27.39 -11.50
N ALA A 555 -13.09 26.73 -10.55
CA ALA A 555 -12.46 27.39 -9.40
C ALA A 555 -11.04 27.94 -9.72
N ALA A 556 -10.50 27.66 -10.90
CA ALA A 556 -9.18 28.11 -11.32
C ALA A 556 -9.16 29.62 -11.58
N ASP A 557 -8.01 30.25 -11.29
CA ASP A 557 -7.77 31.64 -11.68
C ASP A 557 -7.42 31.75 -13.18
N TYR A 558 -6.83 30.69 -13.75
CA TYR A 558 -6.35 30.65 -15.11
C TYR A 558 -6.42 29.23 -15.68
N LEU A 559 -6.93 29.05 -16.89
CA LEU A 559 -7.00 27.80 -17.61
C LEU A 559 -6.07 27.81 -18.83
N ILE A 560 -5.47 26.67 -19.12
CA ILE A 560 -4.72 26.43 -20.36
C ILE A 560 -5.25 25.12 -20.93
N ASP A 561 -5.94 25.19 -22.08
CA ASP A 561 -6.50 24.06 -22.80
C ASP A 561 -5.53 23.60 -23.89
N ILE A 562 -5.03 22.37 -23.78
CA ILE A 562 -4.05 21.77 -24.69
C ILE A 562 -4.74 20.75 -25.59
N GLY A 563 -4.59 20.97 -26.89
CA GLY A 563 -5.26 20.17 -27.91
C GLY A 563 -4.70 20.42 -29.31
N PRO A 564 -5.57 20.45 -30.34
CA PRO A 564 -7.02 20.13 -30.33
C PRO A 564 -7.35 18.64 -30.21
N GLY A 565 -6.38 17.75 -30.45
CA GLY A 565 -6.52 16.30 -30.40
C GLY A 565 -5.55 15.63 -29.42
N ALA A 566 -5.38 14.32 -29.57
CA ALA A 566 -4.44 13.52 -28.80
C ALA A 566 -3.22 13.10 -29.67
N GLY A 567 -2.09 12.78 -29.04
CA GLY A 567 -0.88 12.33 -29.70
C GLY A 567 -0.35 13.33 -30.75
N ALA A 568 -0.18 12.92 -31.97
CA ALA A 568 0.31 13.76 -33.07
C ALA A 568 -0.63 14.92 -33.43
N LEU A 569 -1.91 14.83 -33.14
CA LEU A 569 -2.90 15.88 -33.32
C LEU A 569 -3.01 16.84 -32.13
N GLY A 570 -2.33 16.55 -31.02
CA GLY A 570 -2.26 17.39 -29.84
C GLY A 570 -1.07 18.34 -29.84
N GLY A 571 -0.67 18.78 -28.65
CA GLY A 571 0.54 19.54 -28.38
C GLY A 571 0.50 21.02 -28.73
N GLN A 572 -0.69 21.62 -28.87
CA GLN A 572 -0.88 23.05 -29.12
C GLN A 572 -1.74 23.65 -27.99
N VAL A 573 -1.54 24.92 -27.69
CA VAL A 573 -2.44 25.67 -26.81
C VAL A 573 -3.64 26.12 -27.66
N VAL A 574 -4.81 25.59 -27.34
CA VAL A 574 -6.08 25.91 -28.04
C VAL A 574 -6.72 27.16 -27.46
N ALA A 575 -6.73 27.27 -26.15
CA ALA A 575 -7.26 28.40 -25.42
C ALA A 575 -6.48 28.60 -24.11
N CYS A 576 -6.33 29.84 -23.70
CA CYS A 576 -5.79 30.21 -22.39
C CYS A 576 -6.48 31.47 -21.91
N GLY A 577 -6.62 31.63 -20.58
CA GLY A 577 -7.30 32.77 -19.96
C GLY A 577 -8.09 32.36 -18.72
N THR A 578 -9.03 33.19 -18.30
CA THR A 578 -9.96 32.85 -17.22
C THR A 578 -10.92 31.75 -17.68
N PRO A 579 -11.58 31.02 -16.76
CA PRO A 579 -12.58 30.02 -17.15
C PRO A 579 -13.65 30.55 -18.12
N GLU A 580 -14.08 31.79 -17.95
CA GLU A 580 -15.07 32.47 -18.80
C GLU A 580 -14.53 32.67 -20.22
N GLU A 581 -13.29 33.11 -20.36
CA GLU A 581 -12.65 33.30 -21.68
C GLU A 581 -12.48 31.97 -22.43
N VAL A 582 -12.11 30.89 -21.73
CA VAL A 582 -12.02 29.54 -22.31
C VAL A 582 -13.39 29.01 -22.71
N MET A 583 -14.44 29.23 -21.90
CA MET A 583 -15.83 28.89 -22.23
C MET A 583 -16.37 29.63 -23.46
N ALA A 584 -15.90 30.83 -23.69
CA ALA A 584 -16.29 31.65 -24.85
C ALA A 584 -15.60 31.19 -26.15
N ASN A 585 -14.45 30.49 -26.06
CA ASN A 585 -13.68 30.04 -27.25
C ASN A 585 -14.37 28.84 -27.94
N PRO A 586 -14.82 28.97 -29.19
CA PRO A 586 -15.51 27.89 -29.90
C PRO A 586 -14.61 26.71 -30.26
N ASP A 587 -13.28 26.90 -30.34
CA ASP A 587 -12.32 25.86 -30.70
C ASP A 587 -11.93 25.00 -29.48
N SER A 588 -12.19 25.48 -28.26
CA SER A 588 -11.92 24.75 -27.03
C SER A 588 -13.03 23.71 -26.78
N LEU A 589 -12.65 22.43 -26.88
CA LEU A 589 -13.56 21.34 -26.52
C LEU A 589 -13.92 21.36 -25.03
N THR A 590 -12.94 21.62 -24.17
CA THR A 590 -13.16 21.84 -22.73
C THR A 590 -14.13 22.98 -22.50
N GLY A 591 -13.96 24.14 -23.17
CA GLY A 591 -14.84 25.28 -23.07
C GLY A 591 -16.28 24.95 -23.50
N GLN A 592 -16.47 24.09 -24.51
CA GLN A 592 -17.80 23.65 -24.94
C GLN A 592 -18.52 22.82 -23.89
N TYR A 593 -17.78 21.93 -23.17
CA TYR A 593 -18.36 21.16 -22.04
C TYR A 593 -18.63 22.04 -20.83
N LEU A 594 -17.70 22.90 -20.43
CA LEU A 594 -17.89 23.84 -19.32
C LEU A 594 -19.06 24.82 -19.55
N SER A 595 -19.25 25.28 -20.77
CA SER A 595 -20.37 26.18 -21.10
C SER A 595 -21.71 25.47 -21.28
N GLY A 596 -21.76 24.14 -21.24
CA GLY A 596 -22.95 23.34 -21.48
C GLY A 596 -23.41 23.26 -22.97
N LYS A 597 -22.59 23.77 -23.91
CA LYS A 597 -22.85 23.61 -25.35
C LYS A 597 -22.74 22.14 -25.77
N ARG A 598 -21.89 21.41 -25.13
CA ARG A 598 -21.82 19.94 -25.20
C ARG A 598 -22.09 19.34 -23.85
N THR A 599 -22.87 18.28 -23.82
CA THR A 599 -23.18 17.52 -22.59
C THR A 599 -23.20 16.04 -22.89
N ILE A 600 -22.96 15.22 -21.89
CA ILE A 600 -23.20 13.78 -21.97
C ILE A 600 -24.72 13.57 -21.79
N PRO A 601 -25.42 12.99 -22.79
CA PRO A 601 -26.88 12.87 -22.74
C PRO A 601 -27.30 11.83 -21.70
N LEU A 602 -28.47 12.06 -21.11
CA LEU A 602 -29.16 11.04 -20.30
C LEU A 602 -29.67 9.93 -21.20
N PRO A 603 -29.64 8.65 -20.74
CA PRO A 603 -30.26 7.56 -21.48
C PRO A 603 -31.77 7.80 -21.62
N ALA A 604 -32.29 7.59 -22.83
CA ALA A 604 -33.72 7.80 -23.10
C ALA A 604 -34.65 6.91 -22.25
N GLN A 605 -34.18 5.73 -21.90
CA GLN A 605 -34.87 4.79 -21.03
C GLN A 605 -33.85 3.98 -20.23
N ARG A 606 -34.12 3.80 -18.93
CA ARG A 606 -33.28 2.97 -18.08
C ARG A 606 -33.68 1.49 -18.20
N ARG A 607 -32.67 0.59 -18.22
CA ARG A 607 -32.89 -0.86 -18.27
C ARG A 607 -33.43 -1.35 -16.93
N ARG A 608 -34.42 -2.22 -16.95
CA ARG A 608 -34.95 -2.91 -15.75
C ARG A 608 -34.18 -4.19 -15.40
N GLY A 609 -33.17 -4.56 -16.19
CA GLY A 609 -32.47 -5.82 -16.10
C GLY A 609 -33.29 -7.00 -16.61
N ASN A 610 -32.79 -8.21 -16.37
CA ASN A 610 -33.42 -9.45 -16.83
C ASN A 610 -34.33 -10.10 -15.76
N GLY A 611 -34.65 -9.38 -14.69
CA GLY A 611 -35.49 -9.86 -13.56
C GLY A 611 -34.76 -10.75 -12.57
N ARG A 612 -33.43 -10.94 -12.72
CA ARG A 612 -32.60 -11.76 -11.84
C ARG A 612 -31.69 -10.86 -11.01
N LEU A 613 -31.37 -11.31 -9.80
CA LEU A 613 -30.55 -10.56 -8.85
C LEU A 613 -29.32 -11.38 -8.46
N LEU A 614 -28.21 -10.69 -8.30
CA LEU A 614 -27.03 -11.18 -7.61
C LEU A 614 -27.00 -10.52 -6.23
N THR A 615 -27.16 -11.30 -5.16
CA THR A 615 -27.29 -10.77 -3.81
C THR A 615 -26.13 -11.18 -2.92
N VAL A 616 -25.44 -10.22 -2.35
CA VAL A 616 -24.43 -10.42 -1.30
C VAL A 616 -25.14 -10.32 0.04
N ARG A 617 -24.99 -11.35 0.89
CA ARG A 617 -25.57 -11.42 2.24
C ARG A 617 -24.52 -11.27 3.30
N GLY A 618 -24.78 -10.43 4.29
CA GLY A 618 -23.98 -10.30 5.49
C GLY A 618 -22.52 -9.87 5.27
N ALA A 619 -22.26 -8.99 4.31
CA ALA A 619 -20.91 -8.50 4.05
C ALA A 619 -20.38 -7.71 5.24
N ARG A 620 -19.22 -8.15 5.81
CA ARG A 620 -18.61 -7.58 7.01
C ARG A 620 -17.08 -7.49 6.94
N GLU A 621 -16.53 -7.37 5.74
CA GLU A 621 -15.10 -7.16 5.55
C GLU A 621 -14.73 -5.70 5.77
N ASN A 622 -13.59 -5.45 6.43
CA ASN A 622 -13.09 -4.13 6.79
C ASN A 622 -14.12 -3.31 7.59
N ASN A 623 -14.61 -2.20 7.02
CA ASN A 623 -15.58 -1.33 7.69
C ASN A 623 -17.05 -1.67 7.39
N LEU A 624 -17.34 -2.71 6.61
CA LEU A 624 -18.71 -3.10 6.28
C LEU A 624 -19.46 -3.61 7.51
N LYS A 625 -20.68 -3.13 7.72
CA LYS A 625 -21.50 -3.38 8.91
C LYS A 625 -22.57 -4.45 8.69
N HIS A 626 -22.16 -5.65 8.24
CA HIS A 626 -23.05 -6.79 8.00
C HIS A 626 -24.21 -6.43 7.06
N ILE A 627 -23.87 -5.93 5.88
CA ILE A 627 -24.84 -5.40 4.92
C ILE A 627 -25.27 -6.44 3.90
N ASP A 628 -26.51 -6.34 3.46
CA ASP A 628 -27.08 -7.06 2.33
C ASP A 628 -27.18 -6.13 1.13
N VAL A 629 -26.74 -6.58 -0.03
CA VAL A 629 -26.76 -5.79 -1.27
C VAL A 629 -27.22 -6.64 -2.44
N SER A 630 -28.25 -6.19 -3.16
CA SER A 630 -28.77 -6.84 -4.35
C SER A 630 -28.44 -6.03 -5.60
N ILE A 631 -27.89 -6.70 -6.60
CA ILE A 631 -27.45 -6.13 -7.88
C ILE A 631 -28.33 -6.71 -8.99
N PRO A 632 -29.10 -5.89 -9.72
CA PRO A 632 -29.88 -6.36 -10.86
C PRO A 632 -28.97 -6.84 -11.99
N LEU A 633 -29.19 -8.04 -12.51
CA LEU A 633 -28.43 -8.57 -13.63
C LEU A 633 -28.90 -8.00 -14.98
N GLY A 634 -27.95 -7.80 -15.90
CA GLY A 634 -28.22 -7.19 -17.21
C GLY A 634 -28.42 -5.68 -17.15
N THR A 635 -27.82 -5.00 -16.14
CA THR A 635 -27.88 -3.56 -15.97
C THR A 635 -26.49 -2.94 -15.92
N PHE A 636 -26.45 -1.63 -16.18
CA PHE A 636 -25.30 -0.77 -15.86
C PHE A 636 -25.52 -0.20 -14.46
N THR A 637 -24.84 -0.78 -13.48
CA THR A 637 -24.97 -0.43 -12.06
C THR A 637 -23.74 0.34 -11.57
N CYS A 638 -23.95 1.49 -10.93
CA CYS A 638 -22.91 2.26 -10.27
C CYS A 638 -22.91 2.03 -8.75
N VAL A 639 -21.72 1.86 -8.18
CA VAL A 639 -21.50 1.83 -6.73
C VAL A 639 -20.85 3.15 -6.33
N THR A 640 -21.57 3.93 -5.55
CA THR A 640 -21.22 5.31 -5.20
C THR A 640 -21.04 5.49 -3.69
N GLY A 641 -20.69 6.69 -3.26
CA GLY A 641 -20.53 7.07 -1.86
C GLY A 641 -19.20 7.75 -1.58
N VAL A 642 -19.11 8.38 -0.42
CA VAL A 642 -17.91 9.14 0.00
C VAL A 642 -16.64 8.28 0.04
N SER A 643 -15.49 8.94 0.03
CA SER A 643 -14.20 8.24 0.14
C SER A 643 -14.13 7.44 1.44
N GLY A 644 -13.65 6.18 1.36
CA GLY A 644 -13.59 5.29 2.52
C GLY A 644 -14.93 4.69 3.00
N SER A 645 -16.04 4.87 2.28
CA SER A 645 -17.36 4.32 2.66
C SER A 645 -17.49 2.78 2.57
N GLY A 646 -16.52 2.10 1.97
CA GLY A 646 -16.50 0.61 1.88
C GLY A 646 -16.79 0.06 0.49
N LYS A 647 -16.86 0.89 -0.57
CA LYS A 647 -17.10 0.46 -1.96
C LYS A 647 -16.18 -0.65 -2.42
N SER A 648 -14.87 -0.44 -2.34
CA SER A 648 -13.88 -1.44 -2.77
C SER A 648 -13.88 -2.68 -1.85
N SER A 649 -14.21 -2.53 -0.56
CA SER A 649 -14.38 -3.68 0.35
C SER A 649 -15.54 -4.57 -0.09
N LEU A 650 -16.67 -3.99 -0.47
CA LEU A 650 -17.84 -4.74 -0.95
C LEU A 650 -17.57 -5.39 -2.31
N ILE A 651 -17.07 -4.61 -3.26
CA ILE A 651 -16.99 -5.04 -4.66
C ILE A 651 -15.72 -5.86 -4.91
N ASN A 652 -14.54 -5.35 -4.52
CA ASN A 652 -13.27 -6.01 -4.86
C ASN A 652 -12.94 -7.13 -3.87
N GLU A 653 -13.09 -6.89 -2.54
CA GLU A 653 -12.71 -7.88 -1.54
C GLU A 653 -13.75 -8.98 -1.33
N VAL A 654 -15.04 -8.65 -1.33
CA VAL A 654 -16.11 -9.66 -1.11
C VAL A 654 -16.60 -10.20 -2.45
N LEU A 655 -17.25 -9.40 -3.28
CA LEU A 655 -17.97 -9.86 -4.46
C LEU A 655 -17.03 -10.44 -5.53
N PHE A 656 -16.02 -9.66 -5.97
CA PHE A 656 -15.11 -10.11 -7.04
C PHE A 656 -14.33 -11.35 -6.65
N LYS A 657 -13.78 -11.39 -5.42
CA LYS A 657 -13.02 -12.57 -4.97
C LYS A 657 -13.89 -13.80 -4.85
N ALA A 658 -15.15 -13.68 -4.38
CA ALA A 658 -16.07 -14.81 -4.29
C ALA A 658 -16.49 -15.33 -5.67
N LEU A 659 -16.90 -14.43 -6.57
CA LEU A 659 -17.21 -14.80 -7.96
C LEU A 659 -15.99 -15.37 -8.68
N GLY A 660 -14.80 -14.77 -8.47
CA GLY A 660 -13.56 -15.24 -9.06
C GLY A 660 -13.14 -16.63 -8.60
N ALA A 661 -13.30 -16.91 -7.32
CA ALA A 661 -13.03 -18.23 -6.77
C ALA A 661 -13.95 -19.30 -7.39
N GLN A 662 -15.24 -19.01 -7.51
CA GLN A 662 -16.24 -19.97 -7.96
C GLN A 662 -16.31 -20.08 -9.49
N LEU A 663 -16.40 -18.97 -10.22
CA LEU A 663 -16.60 -18.97 -11.67
C LEU A 663 -15.29 -19.11 -12.44
N ASN A 664 -14.23 -18.40 -12.00
CA ASN A 664 -12.94 -18.36 -12.69
C ASN A 664 -11.89 -19.31 -12.06
N ARG A 665 -12.24 -20.04 -11.00
CA ARG A 665 -11.33 -20.93 -10.24
C ARG A 665 -10.06 -20.20 -9.76
N MET A 666 -10.21 -18.94 -9.37
CA MET A 666 -9.10 -18.16 -8.82
C MET A 666 -8.74 -18.68 -7.42
N LYS A 667 -7.45 -18.76 -7.13
CA LYS A 667 -6.94 -19.09 -5.79
C LYS A 667 -6.90 -17.84 -4.93
N VAL A 668 -8.07 -17.39 -4.48
CA VAL A 668 -8.21 -16.18 -3.65
C VAL A 668 -9.21 -16.45 -2.53
N ARG A 669 -9.01 -15.81 -1.40
CA ARG A 669 -9.94 -15.88 -0.27
C ARG A 669 -10.89 -14.68 -0.35
N PRO A 670 -12.21 -14.90 -0.42
CA PRO A 670 -13.20 -13.83 -0.33
C PRO A 670 -13.17 -13.17 1.05
N GLY A 671 -13.50 -11.86 1.08
CA GLY A 671 -13.76 -11.15 2.32
C GLY A 671 -14.93 -11.76 3.11
N LYS A 672 -15.04 -11.42 4.37
CA LYS A 672 -16.05 -11.98 5.29
C LYS A 672 -17.46 -11.62 4.84
N HIS A 673 -18.26 -12.62 4.57
CA HIS A 673 -19.69 -12.53 4.20
C HIS A 673 -20.40 -13.84 4.60
N ASP A 674 -21.72 -13.85 4.55
CA ASP A 674 -22.50 -15.06 4.87
C ASP A 674 -22.74 -15.92 3.62
N ALA A 675 -23.26 -15.34 2.55
CA ALA A 675 -23.52 -16.02 1.28
C ALA A 675 -23.58 -15.04 0.10
N ILE A 676 -23.46 -15.57 -1.11
CA ILE A 676 -23.76 -14.84 -2.35
C ILE A 676 -24.75 -15.68 -3.15
N GLU A 677 -25.93 -15.13 -3.36
CA GLU A 677 -27.04 -15.77 -4.07
C GLU A 677 -27.06 -15.33 -5.54
N GLY A 678 -27.44 -16.20 -6.46
CA GLY A 678 -27.56 -15.87 -7.89
C GLY A 678 -26.30 -16.07 -8.73
N MET A 679 -25.24 -16.64 -8.16
CA MET A 679 -23.97 -16.92 -8.89
C MET A 679 -24.15 -17.93 -10.03
N GLU A 680 -25.09 -18.85 -9.90
CA GLU A 680 -25.41 -19.90 -10.91
C GLU A 680 -25.93 -19.31 -12.23
N GLN A 681 -26.35 -18.05 -12.22
CA GLN A 681 -26.85 -17.35 -13.39
C GLN A 681 -25.72 -16.75 -14.24
N LEU A 682 -24.50 -16.78 -13.74
CA LEU A 682 -23.32 -16.17 -14.31
C LEU A 682 -22.34 -17.24 -14.82
N ASP A 683 -21.60 -16.90 -15.84
CA ASP A 683 -20.56 -17.79 -16.41
C ASP A 683 -19.14 -17.29 -16.09
N LYS A 684 -18.95 -15.98 -15.90
CA LYS A 684 -17.64 -15.38 -15.72
C LYS A 684 -17.71 -14.03 -14.99
N VAL A 685 -16.67 -13.72 -14.25
CA VAL A 685 -16.42 -12.36 -13.72
C VAL A 685 -15.10 -11.82 -14.27
N ILE A 686 -15.09 -10.54 -14.67
CA ILE A 686 -13.92 -9.86 -15.21
C ILE A 686 -13.76 -8.55 -14.47
N ALA A 687 -12.62 -8.38 -13.77
CA ALA A 687 -12.25 -7.11 -13.18
C ALA A 687 -11.34 -6.33 -14.12
N ILE A 688 -11.63 -5.07 -14.33
CA ILE A 688 -10.88 -4.12 -15.14
C ILE A 688 -10.42 -2.98 -14.20
N ASP A 689 -9.22 -3.13 -13.67
CA ASP A 689 -8.58 -2.20 -12.76
C ASP A 689 -7.48 -1.38 -13.46
N GLN A 690 -6.92 -0.41 -12.76
CA GLN A 690 -5.84 0.47 -13.25
C GLN A 690 -4.45 -0.17 -13.20
N SER A 691 -4.33 -1.43 -12.80
CA SER A 691 -3.04 -2.11 -12.76
C SER A 691 -2.41 -2.22 -14.16
N PRO A 692 -1.08 -2.13 -14.28
CA PRO A 692 -0.41 -2.23 -15.57
C PRO A 692 -0.74 -3.53 -16.30
N ILE A 693 -0.85 -3.48 -17.63
CA ILE A 693 -1.08 -4.66 -18.49
C ILE A 693 0.10 -5.65 -18.52
N GLY A 694 1.20 -5.31 -17.86
CA GLY A 694 2.36 -6.14 -17.65
C GLY A 694 3.44 -5.42 -16.88
N ARG A 695 4.41 -6.17 -16.36
CA ARG A 695 5.48 -5.65 -15.48
C ARG A 695 6.80 -5.41 -16.21
N THR A 696 6.89 -5.75 -17.48
CA THR A 696 8.11 -5.66 -18.29
C THR A 696 7.91 -4.80 -19.53
N PRO A 697 8.96 -4.18 -20.07
CA PRO A 697 8.88 -3.42 -21.32
C PRO A 697 8.40 -4.24 -22.54
N ARG A 698 8.37 -5.58 -22.44
CA ARG A 698 7.88 -6.47 -23.51
C ARG A 698 6.35 -6.50 -23.60
N SER A 699 5.66 -6.20 -22.51
CA SER A 699 4.21 -6.08 -22.52
C SER A 699 3.83 -4.75 -23.18
N ASN A 700 2.93 -4.78 -24.15
CA ASN A 700 2.44 -3.61 -24.88
C ASN A 700 0.98 -3.84 -25.31
N PRO A 701 0.28 -2.82 -25.82
CA PRO A 701 -1.11 -2.94 -26.27
C PRO A 701 -1.32 -4.04 -27.31
N ALA A 702 -0.41 -4.18 -28.30
CA ALA A 702 -0.53 -5.21 -29.34
C ALA A 702 -0.41 -6.63 -28.80
N THR A 703 0.49 -6.87 -27.82
CA THR A 703 0.65 -8.20 -27.22
C THR A 703 -0.51 -8.55 -26.30
N TYR A 704 -0.99 -7.61 -25.51
CA TYR A 704 -2.08 -7.82 -24.55
C TYR A 704 -3.42 -8.14 -25.22
N THR A 705 -3.74 -7.44 -26.31
CA THR A 705 -4.95 -7.66 -27.10
C THR A 705 -4.88 -8.89 -28.03
N ASN A 706 -3.76 -9.61 -28.04
CA ASN A 706 -3.45 -10.66 -29.01
C ASN A 706 -3.43 -10.20 -30.49
N LEU A 707 -3.38 -8.89 -30.72
CA LEU A 707 -3.24 -8.31 -32.05
C LEU A 707 -1.88 -8.67 -32.68
N PHE A 708 -0.83 -8.68 -31.86
CA PHE A 708 0.52 -8.95 -32.30
C PHE A 708 0.70 -10.35 -32.89
N ASN A 709 -0.09 -11.34 -32.47
CA ASN A 709 -0.06 -12.68 -33.08
C ASN A 709 -0.51 -12.63 -34.55
N LEU A 710 -1.60 -11.91 -34.84
CA LEU A 710 -2.10 -11.74 -36.21
C LEU A 710 -1.11 -10.98 -37.11
N ILE A 711 -0.44 -9.97 -36.56
CA ILE A 711 0.60 -9.22 -37.28
C ILE A 711 1.79 -10.13 -37.60
N ARG A 712 2.26 -10.95 -36.69
CA ARG A 712 3.36 -11.91 -36.90
C ARG A 712 3.02 -12.94 -37.98
N ASP A 713 1.79 -13.47 -37.94
CA ASP A 713 1.30 -14.41 -38.94
C ASP A 713 1.26 -13.76 -40.34
N LEU A 714 0.83 -12.50 -40.41
CA LEU A 714 0.82 -11.73 -41.63
C LEU A 714 2.24 -11.54 -42.20
N PHE A 715 3.21 -11.13 -41.35
CA PHE A 715 4.61 -10.97 -41.76
C PHE A 715 5.24 -12.29 -42.21
N ALA A 716 4.94 -13.40 -41.53
CA ALA A 716 5.39 -14.73 -41.92
C ALA A 716 4.79 -15.19 -43.26
N SER A 717 3.63 -14.66 -43.67
CA SER A 717 2.98 -14.97 -44.94
C SER A 717 3.56 -14.21 -46.13
N THR A 718 4.38 -13.18 -45.90
CA THR A 718 4.99 -12.38 -46.95
C THR A 718 5.93 -13.21 -47.87
N PRO A 719 6.09 -12.88 -49.13
CA PRO A 719 7.00 -13.58 -50.06
C PRO A 719 8.44 -13.64 -49.52
N ASP A 720 8.94 -12.52 -48.99
CA ASP A 720 10.32 -12.42 -48.47
C ASP A 720 10.52 -13.34 -47.25
N ALA A 721 9.56 -13.42 -46.35
CA ALA A 721 9.63 -14.30 -45.18
C ALA A 721 9.59 -15.78 -45.59
N LYS A 722 8.71 -16.12 -46.52
CA LYS A 722 8.60 -17.49 -47.08
C LYS A 722 9.89 -17.91 -47.79
N ALA A 723 10.47 -17.03 -48.64
CA ALA A 723 11.72 -17.29 -49.33
C ALA A 723 12.89 -17.57 -48.37
N ARG A 724 12.89 -16.96 -47.20
CA ARG A 724 13.89 -17.14 -46.12
C ARG A 724 13.53 -18.22 -45.13
N GLY A 725 12.39 -18.88 -45.25
CA GLY A 725 11.91 -19.89 -44.30
C GLY A 725 11.55 -19.31 -42.89
N TYR A 726 11.15 -18.05 -42.80
CA TYR A 726 10.84 -17.37 -41.58
C TYR A 726 9.39 -17.64 -41.14
N GLY A 727 9.20 -18.40 -40.07
CA GLY A 727 7.90 -18.59 -39.48
C GLY A 727 7.53 -17.46 -38.49
N PRO A 728 6.31 -17.47 -37.89
CA PRO A 728 5.81 -16.44 -36.98
C PRO A 728 6.71 -16.21 -35.74
N GLY A 729 7.47 -17.23 -35.32
CA GLY A 729 8.42 -17.14 -34.21
C GLY A 729 9.57 -16.16 -34.48
N ARG A 730 9.97 -15.99 -35.76
CA ARG A 730 11.03 -15.08 -36.17
C ARG A 730 10.65 -13.62 -35.87
N PHE A 731 9.38 -13.31 -35.99
CA PHE A 731 8.82 -11.97 -35.75
C PHE A 731 8.40 -11.73 -34.29
N SER A 732 8.80 -12.62 -33.36
CA SER A 732 8.57 -12.45 -31.94
C SER A 732 9.83 -11.88 -31.25
N PHE A 733 9.68 -10.78 -30.53
CA PHE A 733 10.77 -10.24 -29.70
C PHE A 733 10.95 -11.03 -28.37
N ASN A 734 10.09 -12.00 -28.09
CA ASN A 734 10.21 -12.87 -26.90
C ASN A 734 11.04 -14.14 -27.17
N THR A 735 11.13 -14.59 -28.42
CA THR A 735 11.82 -15.82 -28.83
C THR A 735 13.20 -15.55 -29.45
N LYS A 736 14.14 -16.43 -29.19
CA LYS A 736 15.47 -16.37 -29.84
C LYS A 736 15.33 -16.53 -31.35
N GLY A 737 16.28 -15.94 -32.11
CA GLY A 737 16.38 -16.05 -33.53
C GLY A 737 16.00 -14.78 -34.30
N GLY A 738 14.94 -14.04 -33.93
CA GLY A 738 14.55 -12.80 -34.58
C GLY A 738 14.75 -11.54 -33.75
N ARG A 739 14.88 -11.68 -32.44
CA ARG A 739 15.06 -10.56 -31.50
C ARG A 739 16.51 -10.06 -31.48
N CYS A 740 16.71 -8.84 -31.01
CA CYS A 740 18.02 -8.34 -30.62
C CYS A 740 18.52 -9.11 -29.38
N GLU A 741 19.63 -9.81 -29.49
CA GLU A 741 20.16 -10.61 -28.37
C GLU A 741 20.82 -9.74 -27.29
N ALA A 742 21.28 -8.52 -27.59
CA ALA A 742 21.89 -7.62 -26.62
C ALA A 742 20.90 -7.13 -25.56
N CYS A 743 19.70 -6.76 -25.97
CA CYS A 743 18.64 -6.37 -25.02
C CYS A 743 17.61 -7.50 -24.79
N GLY A 744 17.82 -8.69 -25.36
CA GLY A 744 16.88 -9.81 -25.25
C GLY A 744 15.48 -9.53 -25.81
N GLY A 745 15.32 -8.51 -26.66
CA GLY A 745 14.05 -8.07 -27.23
C GLY A 745 13.32 -6.97 -26.46
N ASP A 746 13.89 -6.45 -25.37
CA ASP A 746 13.29 -5.37 -24.57
C ASP A 746 13.34 -4.02 -25.30
N GLY A 747 14.31 -3.83 -26.21
CA GLY A 747 14.58 -2.55 -26.86
C GLY A 747 15.35 -1.56 -25.97
N MET A 748 15.39 -1.80 -24.69
CA MET A 748 16.04 -1.01 -23.66
C MET A 748 16.96 -1.89 -22.81
N LEU A 749 17.96 -1.30 -22.20
CA LEU A 749 18.82 -1.92 -21.19
C LEU A 749 18.43 -1.36 -19.82
N LYS A 750 18.17 -2.23 -18.86
CA LYS A 750 17.93 -1.87 -17.48
C LYS A 750 19.28 -1.73 -16.78
N ILE A 751 19.55 -0.55 -16.24
CA ILE A 751 20.70 -0.29 -15.38
C ILE A 751 20.21 -0.26 -13.96
N GLU A 752 20.59 -1.28 -13.17
CA GLU A 752 20.20 -1.37 -11.75
C GLU A 752 21.06 -0.42 -10.92
N MET A 753 20.41 0.50 -10.24
CA MET A 753 21.03 1.50 -9.38
C MET A 753 20.68 1.14 -7.92
N HIS A 754 21.61 0.52 -7.19
CA HIS A 754 21.38 -0.04 -5.85
C HIS A 754 20.69 0.88 -4.83
N PHE A 755 20.85 2.20 -4.95
CA PHE A 755 20.28 3.19 -4.03
C PHE A 755 19.31 4.17 -4.70
N LEU A 756 19.15 4.11 -6.02
CA LEU A 756 18.27 4.96 -6.83
C LEU A 756 17.30 4.10 -7.62
N ALA A 757 16.29 4.73 -8.23
CA ALA A 757 15.42 4.04 -9.15
C ALA A 757 16.20 3.51 -10.36
N ASP A 758 15.84 2.31 -10.85
CA ASP A 758 16.44 1.71 -12.03
C ASP A 758 16.27 2.62 -13.26
N VAL A 759 17.33 2.79 -14.03
CA VAL A 759 17.33 3.61 -15.26
C VAL A 759 17.21 2.69 -16.48
N TYR A 760 16.33 3.06 -17.40
CA TYR A 760 16.15 2.38 -18.65
C TYR A 760 16.71 3.22 -19.80
N VAL A 761 17.74 2.71 -20.49
CA VAL A 761 18.35 3.37 -21.65
C VAL A 761 18.08 2.60 -22.94
N PRO A 762 17.86 3.27 -24.09
CA PRO A 762 17.69 2.58 -25.36
C PRO A 762 18.89 1.67 -25.66
N CYS A 763 18.64 0.48 -26.17
CA CYS A 763 19.69 -0.45 -26.56
C CYS A 763 20.50 0.12 -27.72
N GLU A 764 21.79 0.29 -27.58
CA GLU A 764 22.69 0.87 -28.58
C GLU A 764 22.70 0.07 -29.89
N ILE A 765 22.57 -1.26 -29.85
CA ILE A 765 22.62 -2.15 -31.01
C ILE A 765 21.33 -2.05 -31.83
N CYS A 766 20.17 -2.23 -31.22
CA CYS A 766 18.91 -2.18 -31.97
C CYS A 766 18.24 -0.79 -31.99
N ARG A 767 18.74 0.16 -31.18
CA ARG A 767 18.22 1.52 -31.06
C ARG A 767 16.69 1.54 -30.80
N GLY A 768 16.25 0.73 -29.86
CA GLY A 768 14.84 0.60 -29.49
C GLY A 768 14.00 -0.33 -30.38
N LYS A 769 14.50 -0.79 -31.54
CA LYS A 769 13.74 -1.58 -32.52
C LYS A 769 13.44 -3.02 -32.10
N ARG A 770 14.05 -3.55 -31.04
CA ARG A 770 13.80 -4.89 -30.45
C ARG A 770 14.26 -6.10 -31.28
N TYR A 771 14.53 -5.96 -32.59
CA TYR A 771 14.83 -7.04 -33.54
C TYR A 771 16.25 -6.95 -34.07
N ASN A 772 16.74 -8.07 -34.60
CA ASN A 772 17.98 -8.13 -35.36
C ASN A 772 17.78 -7.58 -36.79
N ARG A 773 18.89 -7.30 -37.47
CA ARG A 773 18.88 -6.63 -38.78
C ARG A 773 18.14 -7.46 -39.85
N GLU A 774 18.33 -8.78 -39.90
CA GLU A 774 17.74 -9.67 -40.89
C GLU A 774 16.21 -9.74 -40.75
N THR A 775 15.66 -9.71 -39.56
CA THR A 775 14.21 -9.68 -39.32
C THR A 775 13.61 -8.36 -39.83
N LEU A 776 14.35 -7.24 -39.66
CA LEU A 776 13.90 -5.91 -40.07
C LEU A 776 13.95 -5.70 -41.60
N GLU A 777 14.63 -6.58 -42.35
CA GLU A 777 14.60 -6.55 -43.81
C GLU A 777 13.27 -6.98 -44.43
N VAL A 778 12.51 -7.85 -43.72
CA VAL A 778 11.19 -8.28 -44.20
C VAL A 778 10.18 -7.14 -44.05
N ARG A 779 9.50 -6.85 -45.13
CA ARG A 779 8.55 -5.73 -45.18
C ARG A 779 7.17 -6.16 -45.68
N TYR A 780 6.15 -5.53 -45.10
CA TYR A 780 4.77 -5.56 -45.57
C TYR A 780 4.33 -4.14 -45.93
N LYS A 781 3.85 -3.89 -47.14
CA LYS A 781 3.55 -2.53 -47.68
C LYS A 781 4.67 -1.50 -47.38
N GLY A 782 5.93 -1.90 -47.49
CA GLY A 782 7.10 -1.03 -47.29
C GLY A 782 7.54 -0.84 -45.84
N LYS A 783 6.80 -1.31 -44.85
CA LYS A 783 7.08 -1.19 -43.39
C LYS A 783 7.58 -2.51 -42.84
N ASN A 784 8.60 -2.47 -41.98
CA ASN A 784 9.05 -3.63 -41.20
C ASN A 784 8.25 -3.78 -39.89
N ILE A 785 8.46 -4.87 -39.18
CA ILE A 785 7.70 -5.16 -37.95
C ILE A 785 7.94 -4.18 -36.82
N ALA A 786 9.12 -3.58 -36.72
CA ALA A 786 9.42 -2.53 -35.75
C ALA A 786 8.70 -1.22 -36.12
N ASP A 787 8.67 -0.86 -37.40
CA ASP A 787 7.91 0.31 -37.87
C ASP A 787 6.42 0.16 -37.55
N VAL A 788 5.87 -1.06 -37.66
CA VAL A 788 4.46 -1.34 -37.30
C VAL A 788 4.22 -1.22 -35.82
N LEU A 789 5.15 -1.65 -34.96
CA LEU A 789 5.02 -1.48 -33.52
C LEU A 789 5.13 0.00 -33.09
N ASP A 790 5.80 0.83 -33.92
CA ASP A 790 5.90 2.28 -33.65
C ASP A 790 4.70 3.08 -34.17
N MET A 791 3.82 2.47 -34.97
CA MET A 791 2.58 3.09 -35.42
C MET A 791 1.63 3.29 -34.25
N THR A 792 0.89 4.39 -34.29
CA THR A 792 -0.31 4.59 -33.44
C THR A 792 -1.41 3.61 -33.88
N VAL A 793 -2.39 3.42 -33.00
CA VAL A 793 -3.57 2.58 -33.31
C VAL A 793 -4.32 3.11 -34.52
N ASP A 794 -4.45 4.45 -34.66
CA ASP A 794 -5.11 5.07 -35.83
C ASP A 794 -4.33 4.84 -37.13
N GLU A 795 -3.02 5.09 -37.15
CA GLU A 795 -2.15 4.81 -38.29
C GLU A 795 -2.18 3.32 -38.67
N ALA A 796 -2.13 2.43 -37.69
CA ALA A 796 -2.19 1.00 -37.92
C ALA A 796 -3.55 0.57 -38.47
N TRP A 797 -4.64 1.19 -38.03
CA TRP A 797 -5.97 0.91 -38.57
C TRP A 797 -6.09 1.23 -40.06
N GLU A 798 -5.56 2.37 -40.50
CA GLU A 798 -5.50 2.73 -41.91
C GLU A 798 -4.58 1.80 -42.68
N PHE A 799 -3.40 1.48 -42.15
CA PHE A 799 -2.40 0.62 -42.76
C PHE A 799 -2.91 -0.81 -43.00
N PHE A 800 -3.63 -1.37 -42.02
CA PHE A 800 -4.18 -2.72 -42.12
C PHE A 800 -5.63 -2.78 -42.61
N SER A 801 -6.16 -1.74 -43.23
CA SER A 801 -7.56 -1.67 -43.70
C SER A 801 -8.01 -2.85 -44.56
N ALA A 802 -7.08 -3.51 -45.30
CA ALA A 802 -7.34 -4.69 -46.11
C ALA A 802 -7.30 -6.03 -45.32
N VAL A 803 -7.05 -6.01 -44.00
CA VAL A 803 -6.93 -7.22 -43.13
C VAL A 803 -7.99 -7.17 -42.01
N PRO A 804 -9.20 -7.70 -42.26
CA PRO A 804 -10.34 -7.53 -41.33
C PRO A 804 -10.03 -7.98 -39.88
N ALA A 805 -9.38 -9.12 -39.70
CA ALA A 805 -9.07 -9.67 -38.40
C ALA A 805 -8.13 -8.76 -37.54
N ILE A 806 -7.27 -7.97 -38.19
CA ILE A 806 -6.44 -6.98 -37.53
C ILE A 806 -7.25 -5.72 -37.28
N CYS A 807 -8.00 -5.25 -38.29
CA CYS A 807 -8.85 -4.07 -38.20
C CYS A 807 -9.88 -4.15 -37.09
N ASP A 808 -10.54 -5.29 -36.89
CA ASP A 808 -11.56 -5.48 -35.83
C ASP A 808 -10.96 -5.22 -34.45
N LYS A 809 -9.75 -5.71 -34.18
CA LYS A 809 -9.06 -5.47 -32.90
C LYS A 809 -8.59 -4.03 -32.75
N LEU A 810 -8.14 -3.39 -33.83
CA LEU A 810 -7.75 -1.99 -33.82
C LEU A 810 -8.98 -1.08 -33.62
N THR A 811 -10.12 -1.45 -34.18
CA THR A 811 -11.40 -0.73 -33.97
C THR A 811 -11.79 -0.73 -32.49
N THR A 812 -11.66 -1.87 -31.79
CA THR A 812 -11.97 -1.88 -30.34
C THR A 812 -11.04 -0.96 -29.54
N LEU A 813 -9.76 -0.84 -29.90
CA LEU A 813 -8.82 0.10 -29.27
C LEU A 813 -9.17 1.56 -29.58
N ARG A 814 -9.64 1.86 -30.78
CA ARG A 814 -10.14 3.20 -31.17
C ARG A 814 -11.41 3.57 -30.41
N ASP A 815 -12.35 2.64 -30.33
CA ASP A 815 -13.64 2.83 -29.65
C ASP A 815 -13.47 3.24 -28.17
N VAL A 816 -12.44 2.71 -27.51
CA VAL A 816 -12.11 3.11 -26.12
C VAL A 816 -11.24 4.38 -26.05
N GLY A 817 -11.03 5.08 -27.17
CA GLY A 817 -10.28 6.35 -27.19
C GLY A 817 -8.76 6.20 -27.11
N LEU A 818 -8.17 5.06 -27.53
CA LEU A 818 -6.73 4.82 -27.55
C LEU A 818 -6.10 4.96 -28.94
N GLY A 819 -6.72 5.71 -29.88
CA GLY A 819 -6.23 5.91 -31.24
C GLY A 819 -4.79 6.45 -31.32
N TYR A 820 -4.41 7.28 -30.38
CA TYR A 820 -3.10 7.93 -30.27
C TYR A 820 -1.97 7.04 -29.71
N VAL A 821 -2.31 5.94 -29.03
CA VAL A 821 -1.33 5.07 -28.37
C VAL A 821 -0.58 4.23 -29.40
N LYS A 822 0.75 4.10 -29.26
CA LYS A 822 1.55 3.24 -30.14
C LYS A 822 1.33 1.76 -29.82
N LEU A 823 1.26 0.91 -30.84
CA LEU A 823 1.06 -0.53 -30.70
C LEU A 823 2.11 -1.20 -29.81
N GLY A 824 3.38 -0.79 -29.96
CA GLY A 824 4.52 -1.31 -29.22
C GLY A 824 4.89 -0.52 -27.95
N GLN A 825 4.06 0.43 -27.50
CA GLN A 825 4.32 1.24 -26.32
C GLN A 825 4.48 0.33 -25.09
N PRO A 826 5.60 0.42 -24.35
CA PRO A 826 5.80 -0.40 -23.16
C PRO A 826 4.70 -0.19 -22.12
N SER A 827 4.26 -1.27 -21.47
CA SER A 827 3.24 -1.19 -20.40
C SER A 827 3.62 -0.28 -19.23
N THR A 828 4.92 -0.09 -19.01
CA THR A 828 5.47 0.76 -17.95
C THR A 828 5.33 2.26 -18.22
N THR A 829 5.06 2.64 -19.48
CA THR A 829 4.87 4.04 -19.89
C THR A 829 3.39 4.40 -20.08
N LEU A 830 2.50 3.43 -20.00
CA LEU A 830 1.06 3.67 -20.04
C LEU A 830 0.57 4.23 -18.69
N SER A 831 -0.32 5.20 -18.75
CA SER A 831 -1.07 5.63 -17.57
C SER A 831 -2.02 4.53 -17.06
N GLY A 832 -2.47 4.62 -15.79
CA GLY A 832 -3.43 3.66 -15.23
C GLY A 832 -4.73 3.58 -16.04
N GLY A 833 -5.25 4.73 -16.47
CA GLY A 833 -6.45 4.80 -17.31
C GLY A 833 -6.24 4.21 -18.72
N GLU A 834 -5.07 4.41 -19.34
CA GLU A 834 -4.74 3.79 -20.63
C GLU A 834 -4.65 2.26 -20.50
N ALA A 835 -3.98 1.77 -19.46
CA ALA A 835 -3.89 0.33 -19.18
C ALA A 835 -5.28 -0.29 -18.98
N GLN A 836 -6.16 0.37 -18.26
CA GLN A 836 -7.54 -0.05 -18.03
C GLN A 836 -8.34 -0.11 -19.36
N ARG A 837 -8.20 0.91 -20.22
CA ARG A 837 -8.87 0.94 -21.53
C ARG A 837 -8.34 -0.13 -22.48
N VAL A 838 -7.04 -0.48 -22.43
CA VAL A 838 -6.51 -1.62 -23.19
C VAL A 838 -7.13 -2.94 -22.74
N LYS A 839 -7.32 -3.13 -21.42
CA LYS A 839 -8.03 -4.31 -20.88
C LYS A 839 -9.46 -4.35 -21.36
N LEU A 840 -10.17 -3.23 -21.30
CA LEU A 840 -11.56 -3.10 -21.79
C LEU A 840 -11.67 -3.43 -23.29
N ALA A 841 -10.79 -2.89 -24.14
CA ALA A 841 -10.73 -3.19 -25.58
C ALA A 841 -10.53 -4.68 -25.84
N THR A 842 -9.74 -5.36 -25.02
CA THR A 842 -9.51 -6.80 -25.14
C THR A 842 -10.80 -7.59 -24.89
N GLU A 843 -11.57 -7.21 -23.88
CA GLU A 843 -12.84 -7.90 -23.58
C GLU A 843 -13.92 -7.58 -24.63
N LEU A 844 -13.98 -6.37 -25.15
CA LEU A 844 -14.86 -6.00 -26.25
C LEU A 844 -14.60 -6.80 -27.54
N SER A 845 -13.36 -7.18 -27.79
CA SER A 845 -12.99 -8.00 -28.95
C SER A 845 -13.42 -9.47 -28.83
N ARG A 846 -13.97 -9.89 -27.67
CA ARG A 846 -14.44 -11.24 -27.43
C ARG A 846 -15.95 -11.35 -27.67
N ARG A 847 -16.43 -12.54 -28.04
CA ARG A 847 -17.87 -12.78 -28.20
C ARG A 847 -18.55 -12.74 -26.83
N ALA A 848 -19.54 -11.87 -26.68
CA ALA A 848 -20.33 -11.76 -25.46
C ALA A 848 -21.22 -12.98 -25.27
N THR A 849 -21.31 -13.49 -24.03
CA THR A 849 -22.22 -14.59 -23.63
C THR A 849 -23.53 -14.08 -23.08
N GLY A 850 -23.60 -12.78 -22.69
CA GLY A 850 -24.75 -12.18 -22.03
C GLY A 850 -24.93 -12.57 -20.56
N ARG A 851 -23.94 -13.28 -19.97
CA ARG A 851 -23.95 -13.72 -18.56
C ARG A 851 -22.66 -13.39 -17.82
N THR A 852 -21.87 -12.47 -18.36
CA THR A 852 -20.62 -12.01 -17.74
C THR A 852 -20.87 -10.80 -16.86
N VAL A 853 -20.24 -10.76 -15.68
CA VAL A 853 -20.15 -9.57 -14.83
C VAL A 853 -18.83 -8.88 -15.07
N TYR A 854 -18.89 -7.62 -15.53
CA TYR A 854 -17.73 -6.74 -15.65
C TYR A 854 -17.68 -5.82 -14.43
N ILE A 855 -16.58 -5.81 -13.72
CA ILE A 855 -16.33 -4.93 -12.58
C ILE A 855 -15.25 -3.93 -12.98
N LEU A 856 -15.57 -2.64 -12.93
CA LEU A 856 -14.65 -1.56 -13.24
C LEU A 856 -14.47 -0.67 -12.00
N ASP A 857 -13.22 -0.33 -11.70
CA ASP A 857 -12.86 0.51 -10.57
C ASP A 857 -12.37 1.86 -11.10
N GLU A 858 -13.15 2.92 -10.88
CA GLU A 858 -12.92 4.31 -11.29
C GLU A 858 -12.44 4.44 -12.75
N PRO A 859 -13.20 3.95 -13.75
CA PRO A 859 -12.73 3.92 -15.14
C PRO A 859 -12.60 5.29 -15.81
N THR A 860 -13.12 6.36 -15.20
CA THR A 860 -13.01 7.73 -15.73
C THR A 860 -11.78 8.48 -15.29
N THR A 861 -10.92 7.84 -14.50
CA THR A 861 -9.66 8.44 -14.02
C THR A 861 -8.80 8.94 -15.19
N GLY A 862 -8.41 10.22 -15.15
CA GLY A 862 -7.59 10.87 -16.18
C GLY A 862 -8.29 11.09 -17.51
N LEU A 863 -9.62 11.05 -17.57
CA LEU A 863 -10.37 11.22 -18.79
C LEU A 863 -11.02 12.62 -18.87
N HIS A 864 -10.82 13.25 -20.03
CA HIS A 864 -11.61 14.41 -20.41
C HIS A 864 -13.08 14.01 -20.66
N ALA A 865 -14.02 14.95 -20.51
CA ALA A 865 -15.46 14.70 -20.69
C ALA A 865 -15.83 14.02 -22.03
N ASP A 866 -15.14 14.34 -23.12
CA ASP A 866 -15.34 13.67 -24.43
C ASP A 866 -14.87 12.20 -24.40
N ASP A 867 -13.79 11.90 -23.69
CA ASP A 867 -13.31 10.51 -23.55
C ASP A 867 -14.26 9.72 -22.60
N VAL A 868 -14.84 10.37 -21.58
CA VAL A 868 -15.89 9.79 -20.72
C VAL A 868 -17.12 9.43 -21.56
N ARG A 869 -17.54 10.30 -22.48
CA ARG A 869 -18.66 10.01 -23.42
C ARG A 869 -18.40 8.75 -24.24
N LYS A 870 -17.21 8.63 -24.84
CA LYS A 870 -16.81 7.43 -25.62
C LYS A 870 -16.79 6.17 -24.74
N LEU A 871 -16.27 6.28 -23.53
CA LEU A 871 -16.25 5.16 -22.58
C LEU A 871 -17.67 4.72 -22.24
N LEU A 872 -18.59 5.65 -21.98
CA LEU A 872 -20.00 5.35 -21.70
C LEU A 872 -20.67 4.61 -22.86
N GLU A 873 -20.43 5.01 -24.11
CA GLU A 873 -20.95 4.30 -25.29
C GLU A 873 -20.50 2.83 -25.30
N VAL A 874 -19.24 2.58 -24.91
CA VAL A 874 -18.68 1.24 -24.80
C VAL A 874 -19.35 0.45 -23.68
N LEU A 875 -19.51 1.03 -22.49
CA LEU A 875 -20.13 0.36 -21.34
C LEU A 875 -21.61 0.05 -21.60
N GLN A 876 -22.33 0.97 -22.25
CA GLN A 876 -23.71 0.76 -22.68
C GLN A 876 -23.81 -0.41 -23.66
N ARG A 877 -22.92 -0.47 -24.67
CA ARG A 877 -22.86 -1.56 -25.66
C ARG A 877 -22.58 -2.93 -25.01
N LEU A 878 -21.73 -3.00 -23.97
CA LEU A 878 -21.52 -4.22 -23.19
C LEU A 878 -22.79 -4.66 -22.46
N THR A 879 -23.52 -3.70 -21.87
CA THR A 879 -24.77 -3.97 -21.17
C THR A 879 -25.88 -4.38 -22.13
N ASP A 880 -25.98 -3.77 -23.32
CA ASP A 880 -26.93 -4.14 -24.37
C ASP A 880 -26.71 -5.57 -24.86
N GLY A 881 -25.49 -6.08 -24.76
CA GLY A 881 -25.16 -7.48 -25.00
C GLY A 881 -25.67 -8.46 -23.91
N GLY A 882 -26.46 -7.99 -22.95
CA GLY A 882 -27.05 -8.78 -21.85
C GLY A 882 -26.15 -8.96 -20.63
N ASN A 883 -24.93 -8.42 -20.65
CA ASN A 883 -23.98 -8.52 -19.54
C ASN A 883 -24.35 -7.56 -18.41
N THR A 884 -23.84 -7.84 -17.22
CA THR A 884 -23.94 -6.91 -16.08
C THR A 884 -22.65 -6.11 -15.98
N VAL A 885 -22.76 -4.79 -15.98
CA VAL A 885 -21.63 -3.86 -15.82
C VAL A 885 -21.76 -3.18 -14.47
N LEU A 886 -20.77 -3.44 -13.60
CA LEU A 886 -20.73 -2.88 -12.24
C LEU A 886 -19.51 -1.94 -12.15
N VAL A 887 -19.77 -0.67 -11.86
CA VAL A 887 -18.75 0.36 -11.87
C VAL A 887 -18.69 1.05 -10.51
N ILE A 888 -17.51 1.12 -9.90
CA ILE A 888 -17.24 2.01 -8.75
C ILE A 888 -16.92 3.39 -9.34
N GLU A 889 -17.69 4.41 -9.02
CA GLU A 889 -17.53 5.74 -9.65
C GLU A 889 -17.88 6.90 -8.73
N HIS A 890 -17.23 8.04 -9.04
CA HIS A 890 -17.48 9.34 -8.42
C HIS A 890 -17.89 10.41 -9.46
N ASN A 891 -17.63 10.16 -10.73
CA ASN A 891 -17.98 11.05 -11.82
C ASN A 891 -19.51 11.10 -12.02
N LEU A 892 -20.11 12.27 -11.82
CA LEU A 892 -21.56 12.45 -11.87
C LEU A 892 -22.15 12.23 -13.28
N ASP A 893 -21.37 12.47 -14.33
CA ASP A 893 -21.81 12.21 -15.71
C ASP A 893 -21.97 10.72 -15.99
N VAL A 894 -21.14 9.88 -15.37
CA VAL A 894 -21.28 8.41 -15.45
C VAL A 894 -22.43 7.94 -14.57
N ILE A 895 -22.52 8.46 -13.34
CA ILE A 895 -23.53 8.07 -12.36
C ILE A 895 -24.94 8.38 -12.87
N LYS A 896 -25.15 9.56 -13.52
CA LYS A 896 -26.46 9.92 -14.12
C LYS A 896 -26.88 8.97 -15.23
N CYS A 897 -25.92 8.31 -15.90
CA CYS A 897 -26.18 7.38 -17.01
C CYS A 897 -26.42 5.94 -16.55
N ALA A 898 -26.28 5.63 -15.26
CA ALA A 898 -26.50 4.29 -14.71
C ALA A 898 -27.99 3.89 -14.73
N ASP A 899 -28.26 2.60 -14.86
CA ASP A 899 -29.61 2.05 -14.72
C ASP A 899 -29.97 1.89 -13.23
N TYR A 900 -28.98 1.57 -12.39
CA TYR A 900 -29.12 1.34 -10.96
C TYR A 900 -27.91 1.88 -10.18
N ILE A 901 -28.13 2.37 -8.98
CA ILE A 901 -27.09 2.91 -8.11
C ILE A 901 -27.18 2.22 -6.75
N ILE A 902 -26.02 1.93 -6.17
CA ILE A 902 -25.85 1.48 -4.80
C ILE A 902 -24.97 2.51 -4.10
N ASP A 903 -25.56 3.31 -3.21
CA ASP A 903 -24.86 4.37 -2.50
C ASP A 903 -24.46 3.92 -1.09
N LEU A 904 -23.15 3.91 -0.82
CA LEU A 904 -22.57 3.49 0.46
C LEU A 904 -22.13 4.70 1.29
N GLY A 905 -22.34 4.61 2.59
CA GLY A 905 -22.01 5.71 3.50
C GLY A 905 -22.43 5.45 4.94
N PRO A 906 -22.94 6.51 5.63
CA PRO A 906 -22.95 7.92 5.21
C PRO A 906 -21.57 8.58 5.18
N GLU A 907 -20.61 8.11 6.00
CA GLU A 907 -19.26 8.67 6.13
C GLU A 907 -18.19 7.65 5.68
N GLY A 908 -16.91 8.03 5.77
CA GLY A 908 -15.78 7.14 5.57
C GLY A 908 -15.40 6.37 6.84
N GLY A 909 -14.62 5.30 6.70
CA GLY A 909 -14.06 4.53 7.81
C GLY A 909 -15.13 3.90 8.72
N VAL A 910 -14.99 4.09 10.03
CA VAL A 910 -15.91 3.52 11.04
C VAL A 910 -17.34 4.10 10.91
N GLY A 911 -17.46 5.35 10.46
CA GLY A 911 -18.74 6.00 10.19
C GLY A 911 -19.46 5.50 8.93
N GLY A 912 -18.77 4.74 8.07
CA GLY A 912 -19.28 4.18 6.83
C GLY A 912 -19.74 2.73 6.95
N GLY A 913 -19.71 2.04 5.82
CA GLY A 913 -19.95 0.59 5.75
C GLY A 913 -21.41 0.17 5.77
N THR A 914 -22.34 1.09 5.52
CA THR A 914 -23.77 0.82 5.38
C THR A 914 -24.28 1.23 3.99
N VAL A 915 -25.38 0.66 3.57
CA VAL A 915 -26.10 1.09 2.36
C VAL A 915 -27.00 2.27 2.75
N VAL A 916 -26.77 3.43 2.13
CA VAL A 916 -27.56 4.65 2.36
C VAL A 916 -28.82 4.62 1.52
N ALA A 917 -28.67 4.28 0.24
CA ALA A 917 -29.78 4.19 -0.70
C ALA A 917 -29.43 3.26 -1.87
N CYS A 918 -30.44 2.63 -2.45
CA CYS A 918 -30.35 1.87 -3.69
C CYS A 918 -31.55 2.22 -4.58
N GLY A 919 -31.31 2.27 -5.88
CA GLY A 919 -32.38 2.58 -6.84
C GLY A 919 -31.88 3.22 -8.11
N THR A 920 -32.79 3.80 -8.88
CA THR A 920 -32.44 4.60 -10.06
C THR A 920 -31.78 5.92 -9.66
N PRO A 921 -31.03 6.57 -10.55
CA PRO A 921 -30.44 7.88 -10.28
C PRO A 921 -31.45 8.92 -9.76
N GLU A 922 -32.69 8.87 -10.26
CA GLU A 922 -33.78 9.74 -9.84
C GLU A 922 -34.21 9.48 -8.38
N GLU A 923 -34.31 8.21 -8.00
CA GLU A 923 -34.62 7.79 -6.62
C GLU A 923 -33.49 8.17 -5.65
N ILE A 924 -32.24 7.98 -6.05
CA ILE A 924 -31.08 8.42 -5.25
C ILE A 924 -31.07 9.94 -5.09
N ALA A 925 -31.36 10.72 -6.16
CA ALA A 925 -31.44 12.18 -6.11
C ALA A 925 -32.56 12.68 -5.19
N ALA A 926 -33.61 11.89 -5.00
CA ALA A 926 -34.69 12.19 -4.07
C ALA A 926 -34.36 11.86 -2.60
N CYS A 927 -33.33 11.04 -2.32
CA CYS A 927 -32.94 10.64 -0.98
C CYS A 927 -32.09 11.73 -0.28
N PRO A 928 -32.59 12.37 0.81
CA PRO A 928 -31.83 13.43 1.48
C PRO A 928 -30.57 12.94 2.19
N ALA A 929 -30.55 11.67 2.57
CA ALA A 929 -29.40 11.07 3.27
C ALA A 929 -28.21 10.77 2.34
N SER A 930 -28.45 10.73 1.02
CA SER A 930 -27.41 10.45 0.02
C SER A 930 -26.66 11.72 -0.36
N TYR A 931 -25.38 11.81 -0.03
CA TYR A 931 -24.55 12.90 -0.54
C TYR A 931 -24.45 12.85 -2.07
N THR A 932 -24.25 11.66 -2.63
CA THR A 932 -24.25 11.48 -4.10
C THR A 932 -25.55 12.02 -4.71
N GLY A 933 -26.70 11.72 -4.10
CA GLY A 933 -28.00 12.20 -4.55
C GLY A 933 -28.13 13.73 -4.54
N GLN A 934 -27.58 14.39 -3.53
CA GLN A 934 -27.62 15.85 -3.42
C GLN A 934 -26.89 16.53 -4.59
N TYR A 935 -25.71 16.05 -4.96
CA TYR A 935 -24.94 16.58 -6.09
C TYR A 935 -25.57 16.18 -7.44
N LEU A 936 -26.10 14.96 -7.55
CA LEU A 936 -26.70 14.43 -8.77
C LEU A 936 -27.92 15.21 -9.27
N LYS A 937 -28.68 15.88 -8.38
CA LYS A 937 -29.85 16.71 -8.72
C LYS A 937 -29.58 17.74 -9.80
N LYS A 938 -28.36 18.29 -9.86
CA LYS A 938 -27.96 19.28 -10.86
C LYS A 938 -27.85 18.70 -12.27
N TYR A 939 -27.51 17.41 -12.37
CA TYR A 939 -27.18 16.70 -13.60
C TYR A 939 -28.36 15.92 -14.20
N LEU A 940 -29.46 15.78 -13.47
CA LEU A 940 -30.68 15.11 -13.90
C LEU A 940 -31.77 16.11 -14.46
N LYS A 941 -31.44 17.38 -14.48
CA LYS A 941 -32.35 18.44 -14.98
C LYS A 941 -32.26 18.58 -16.50
#